data_84c7892986f563241f2bd5ce48af8299
#
_entry.id   84c7892986f563241f2bd5ce48af8299
#
_cell.length_a   1.000
_cell.length_b   1.000
_cell.length_c   1.000
_cell.angle_alpha   90.00
_cell.angle_beta   90.00
_cell.angle_gamma   90.00
#
_symmetry.space_group_name_H-M   'P 1'
#
loop_
_entity.id
_entity.type
_entity.pdbx_description
1 polymer ?
#
loop_
_entity_poly.entity_id
_entity_poly.type
_entity_poly.pdbx_seq_one_letter_code
_entity_poly.pdbx_strand_id
1 'polypeptide(L)'
;MKKSIILSMALMSALMVNAGSLDKGVDRNNLDLTTTPGTDFYQYACGGWMKAHPLDPQYARFGTFDQMAESSREQLKELVLNLSKQQNAKGTMAQKVGDIFNMGMDSTRLNSEGAKPLMKDIDFVKGVKKATLPEMVAFMHMGIASPFFDSGVMADLKNSDVNLMYIQQSGMGLGDRDYYLDEDANTKKVREAYLTYANKLFTFIGYKKNDAKKAAETVLKIEKELAKAAMTREEQRDYSKQYNIFTLEELQAKYPNFNWKSYFSGLGLDNVNRVCVSQLDFMKKVDELISTLKEKEIKEYLIFKYIDAAAPYLSDAFNEANFDVYSRALSGKQVMQPRWKRSLNVPNTLLGEGVGQLYVEKYFPAESKKKMKQLVDNLRIALGERIASLTWMSPKTKVNALVKLNSFTVKIGYPDKWRDYSAVSVNPELSYWENVLALKKFDAQFSYSQLGQPVDKDRWQMTPQTVNAYYDPSTNEICFPAGILQRPYFDPDADDACNYGAIGVVIGHEMTHGFDDQGRNFDQNGNMVDWWTEEDAKEFQKLADKLGAQYSAEIVADDVHANGTFTMGENIADHGGLRVAYAAFKKTEQGKGNTLIDGFTPDQRFYLSYANVWAANITKEEILRRTKVDPHSLGKNRVNVALRNLETFFDAFGIKAGDAMFRAEEDRVSIW
;
A
#
# COMPACT_ATOMS: atom_id res chain seq x y z
N MET A 1 6.47 -57.60 3.28
CA MET A 1 6.69 -56.20 2.97
C MET A 1 5.41 -55.57 2.44
N LYS A 2 4.48 -55.28 3.29
CA LYS A 2 3.21 -54.53 3.05
C LYS A 2 2.74 -54.06 4.41
N LYS A 3 3.23 -52.93 4.89
CA LYS A 3 2.74 -52.15 6.07
C LYS A 3 3.68 -50.96 6.23
N SER A 4 3.51 -49.86 5.45
CA SER A 4 4.12 -48.54 5.70
C SER A 4 3.65 -47.45 4.70
N ILE A 5 2.39 -47.50 4.21
CA ILE A 5 1.83 -46.44 3.32
C ILE A 5 0.43 -45.98 3.79
N ILE A 6 0.08 -46.10 5.06
CA ILE A 6 -1.23 -45.65 5.58
C ILE A 6 -1.08 -44.72 6.80
N LEU A 7 0.02 -43.98 6.90
CA LEU A 7 0.18 -43.04 8.02
C LEU A 7 0.44 -41.59 7.60
N SER A 8 0.31 -41.24 6.31
CA SER A 8 0.52 -39.88 5.82
C SER A 8 -0.75 -39.16 5.33
N MET A 9 -1.92 -39.79 5.44
CA MET A 9 -3.21 -39.18 5.05
C MET A 9 -4.14 -38.81 6.22
N ALA A 10 -3.69 -39.01 7.47
CA ALA A 10 -4.54 -38.76 8.65
C ALA A 10 -4.22 -37.47 9.40
N LEU A 11 -3.31 -36.61 8.88
CA LEU A 11 -2.97 -35.32 9.52
C LEU A 11 -3.45 -34.10 8.73
N MET A 12 -4.19 -34.27 7.64
CA MET A 12 -4.82 -33.16 6.90
C MET A 12 -6.33 -32.96 7.16
N SER A 13 -6.91 -33.69 8.09
CA SER A 13 -8.35 -33.61 8.38
C SER A 13 -8.71 -33.06 9.77
N ALA A 14 -7.78 -32.40 10.46
CA ALA A 14 -8.03 -31.84 11.80
C ALA A 14 -8.05 -30.30 11.86
N LEU A 15 -8.21 -29.61 10.74
CA LEU A 15 -8.49 -28.18 10.67
C LEU A 15 -9.86 -27.88 10.05
N MET A 16 -10.80 -28.80 10.17
CA MET A 16 -12.20 -28.40 10.24
C MET A 16 -12.42 -27.90 11.67
N VAL A 17 -12.03 -26.66 11.92
CA VAL A 17 -12.52 -25.89 13.06
C VAL A 17 -14.04 -26.00 13.02
N ASN A 18 -14.64 -26.51 14.09
CA ASN A 18 -16.06 -26.48 14.36
C ASN A 18 -16.63 -25.16 13.85
N ALA A 19 -17.45 -25.22 12.81
CA ALA A 19 -18.46 -24.21 12.52
C ALA A 19 -19.56 -24.34 13.60
N GLY A 20 -19.19 -24.12 14.86
CA GLY A 20 -20.10 -23.70 15.89
C GLY A 20 -20.67 -22.37 15.41
N SER A 21 -21.94 -22.12 15.61
CA SER A 21 -22.65 -20.89 15.29
C SER A 21 -21.73 -19.71 15.47
N LEU A 22 -21.30 -19.10 14.36
CA LEU A 22 -20.50 -17.87 14.36
C LEU A 22 -21.33 -16.84 15.12
N ASP A 23 -20.94 -16.55 16.35
CA ASP A 23 -21.56 -15.53 17.17
C ASP A 23 -21.58 -14.23 16.35
N LYS A 24 -22.72 -13.55 16.34
CA LYS A 24 -22.98 -12.41 15.46
C LYS A 24 -22.10 -11.23 15.87
N GLY A 25 -20.81 -11.23 15.47
CA GLY A 25 -19.93 -10.07 15.46
C GLY A 25 -18.74 -10.10 16.42
N VAL A 26 -18.89 -10.31 17.74
CA VAL A 26 -17.76 -10.33 18.69
C VAL A 26 -17.45 -11.77 19.12
N ASP A 27 -16.27 -12.27 18.72
CA ASP A 27 -15.80 -13.58 19.20
C ASP A 27 -15.06 -13.42 20.54
N ARG A 28 -15.63 -13.99 21.61
CA ARG A 28 -15.05 -13.95 22.96
C ARG A 28 -13.71 -14.69 23.07
N ASN A 29 -13.41 -15.60 22.16
CA ASN A 29 -12.12 -16.30 22.11
C ASN A 29 -10.98 -15.36 21.68
N ASN A 30 -11.28 -14.22 21.09
CA ASN A 30 -10.29 -13.20 20.76
C ASN A 30 -9.76 -12.45 21.96
N LEU A 31 -10.47 -12.53 23.11
CA LEU A 31 -10.12 -11.79 24.32
C LEU A 31 -8.98 -12.47 25.10
N ASP A 32 -8.12 -11.66 25.68
CA ASP A 32 -7.18 -12.07 26.71
C ASP A 32 -7.64 -11.58 28.08
N LEU A 33 -8.25 -12.49 28.85
CA LEU A 33 -8.79 -12.19 30.17
C LEU A 33 -7.70 -12.13 31.26
N THR A 34 -6.42 -12.31 30.93
CA THR A 34 -5.30 -12.16 31.87
C THR A 34 -4.90 -10.70 32.06
N THR A 35 -5.37 -9.80 31.19
CA THR A 35 -5.24 -8.35 31.32
C THR A 35 -6.60 -7.68 31.45
N THR A 36 -6.63 -6.37 31.71
CA THR A 36 -7.87 -5.60 31.82
C THR A 36 -7.94 -4.53 30.73
N PRO A 37 -9.17 -4.07 30.35
CA PRO A 37 -9.33 -2.96 29.42
C PRO A 37 -8.57 -1.69 29.82
N GLY A 38 -8.41 -1.43 31.13
CA GLY A 38 -7.70 -0.28 31.65
C GLY A 38 -6.17 -0.39 31.60
N THR A 39 -5.64 -1.60 31.48
CA THR A 39 -4.18 -1.83 31.41
C THR A 39 -3.67 -1.73 29.98
N ASP A 40 -4.21 -2.52 29.05
CA ASP A 40 -3.86 -2.57 27.64
C ASP A 40 -5.07 -3.09 26.85
N PHE A 41 -5.81 -2.19 26.23
CA PHE A 41 -7.04 -2.58 25.55
C PHE A 41 -6.80 -3.42 24.31
N TYR A 42 -5.71 -3.14 23.57
CA TYR A 42 -5.35 -3.97 22.41
C TYR A 42 -5.05 -5.42 22.83
N GLN A 43 -4.27 -5.60 23.89
CA GLN A 43 -3.99 -6.95 24.41
C GLN A 43 -5.27 -7.62 24.93
N TYR A 44 -6.12 -6.89 25.68
CA TYR A 44 -7.38 -7.41 26.16
C TYR A 44 -8.30 -7.88 25.02
N ALA A 45 -8.48 -7.05 23.99
CA ALA A 45 -9.42 -7.32 22.90
C ALA A 45 -8.90 -8.35 21.86
N CYS A 46 -7.57 -8.41 21.67
CA CYS A 46 -6.94 -9.16 20.55
C CYS A 46 -6.01 -10.29 21.01
N GLY A 47 -5.66 -10.37 22.31
CA GLY A 47 -4.62 -11.29 22.78
C GLY A 47 -4.98 -12.76 22.58
N GLY A 48 -6.25 -13.14 22.72
CA GLY A 48 -6.74 -14.47 22.40
C GLY A 48 -6.59 -14.80 20.92
N TRP A 49 -6.96 -13.86 20.04
CA TRP A 49 -6.78 -14.00 18.59
C TRP A 49 -5.29 -14.17 18.24
N MET A 50 -4.42 -13.31 18.77
CA MET A 50 -2.98 -13.37 18.52
C MET A 50 -2.37 -14.70 18.97
N LYS A 51 -2.83 -15.24 20.11
CA LYS A 51 -2.41 -16.56 20.62
C LYS A 51 -2.88 -17.71 19.73
N ALA A 52 -4.10 -17.62 19.19
CA ALA A 52 -4.67 -18.64 18.32
C ALA A 52 -4.07 -18.63 16.91
N HIS A 53 -3.45 -17.51 16.50
CA HIS A 53 -2.87 -17.32 15.17
C HIS A 53 -1.37 -16.98 15.26
N PRO A 54 -0.52 -17.90 15.74
CA PRO A 54 0.92 -17.68 15.78
C PRO A 54 1.43 -17.37 14.38
N LEU A 55 2.44 -16.50 14.29
CA LEU A 55 2.98 -16.04 13.00
C LEU A 55 3.62 -17.19 12.23
N ASP A 56 3.03 -17.57 11.09
CA ASP A 56 3.59 -18.54 10.18
C ASP A 56 4.87 -17.97 9.55
N PRO A 57 5.96 -18.77 9.43
CA PRO A 57 7.25 -18.33 8.90
C PRO A 57 7.24 -17.69 7.49
N GLN A 58 6.20 -17.90 6.71
CA GLN A 58 6.04 -17.25 5.39
C GLN A 58 5.55 -15.79 5.46
N TYR A 59 5.15 -15.30 6.66
CA TYR A 59 4.68 -13.94 6.88
C TYR A 59 5.64 -13.15 7.78
N ALA A 60 5.78 -11.87 7.49
CA ALA A 60 6.42 -10.91 8.40
C ALA A 60 5.40 -10.30 9.37
N ARG A 61 4.15 -10.21 8.93
CA ARG A 61 2.97 -9.83 9.72
C ARG A 61 1.81 -10.72 9.29
N PHE A 62 0.98 -11.10 10.25
CA PHE A 62 -0.30 -11.74 9.98
C PHE A 62 -1.34 -11.23 10.96
N GLY A 63 -2.38 -10.61 10.44
CA GLY A 63 -3.49 -10.04 11.18
C GLY A 63 -4.82 -10.29 10.49
N THR A 64 -5.88 -9.67 10.98
CA THR A 64 -7.24 -9.82 10.41
C THR A 64 -7.34 -9.32 8.98
N PHE A 65 -6.60 -8.25 8.60
CA PHE A 65 -6.44 -7.84 7.20
C PHE A 65 -5.81 -8.93 6.34
N ASP A 66 -4.74 -9.55 6.85
CA ASP A 66 -4.03 -10.60 6.13
C ASP A 66 -4.89 -11.86 6.00
N GLN A 67 -5.72 -12.15 7.02
CA GLN A 67 -6.68 -13.25 6.99
C GLN A 67 -7.74 -13.05 5.88
N MET A 68 -8.29 -11.83 5.74
CA MET A 68 -9.19 -11.51 4.62
C MET A 68 -8.47 -11.62 3.26
N ALA A 69 -7.25 -11.09 3.17
CA ALA A 69 -6.46 -11.19 1.94
C ALA A 69 -6.18 -12.65 1.55
N GLU A 70 -5.94 -13.53 2.53
CA GLU A 70 -5.81 -14.98 2.29
C GLU A 70 -7.14 -15.61 1.83
N SER A 71 -8.27 -15.24 2.44
CA SER A 71 -9.60 -15.70 1.99
C SER A 71 -9.86 -15.29 0.53
N SER A 72 -9.64 -14.02 0.19
CA SER A 72 -9.75 -13.55 -1.20
C SER A 72 -8.77 -14.26 -2.14
N ARG A 73 -7.57 -14.56 -1.67
CA ARG A 73 -6.55 -15.29 -2.45
C ARG A 73 -6.95 -16.73 -2.72
N GLU A 74 -7.56 -17.44 -1.78
CA GLU A 74 -8.09 -18.79 -2.01
C GLU A 74 -9.27 -18.77 -3.00
N GLN A 75 -10.15 -17.77 -2.93
CA GLN A 75 -11.23 -17.56 -3.91
C GLN A 75 -10.66 -17.30 -5.33
N LEU A 76 -9.66 -16.44 -5.44
CA LEU A 76 -8.96 -16.15 -6.70
C LEU A 76 -8.23 -17.38 -7.23
N LYS A 77 -7.59 -18.17 -6.34
CA LYS A 77 -6.93 -19.42 -6.70
C LYS A 77 -7.92 -20.41 -7.32
N GLU A 78 -9.07 -20.61 -6.69
CA GLU A 78 -10.13 -21.48 -7.25
C GLU A 78 -10.52 -21.02 -8.66
N LEU A 79 -10.80 -19.73 -8.83
CA LEU A 79 -11.17 -19.12 -10.10
C LEU A 79 -10.08 -19.33 -11.15
N VAL A 80 -8.82 -18.97 -10.86
CA VAL A 80 -7.69 -19.03 -11.81
C VAL A 80 -7.33 -20.49 -12.15
N LEU A 81 -7.36 -21.41 -11.17
CA LEU A 81 -7.15 -22.84 -11.42
C LEU A 81 -8.22 -23.44 -12.35
N ASN A 82 -9.47 -22.98 -12.26
CA ASN A 82 -10.51 -23.42 -13.17
C ASN A 82 -10.24 -22.92 -14.60
N LEU A 83 -9.84 -21.66 -14.76
CA LEU A 83 -9.47 -21.09 -16.06
C LEU A 83 -8.24 -21.77 -16.65
N SER A 84 -7.22 -22.04 -15.84
CA SER A 84 -5.93 -22.60 -16.27
C SER A 84 -6.02 -24.03 -16.79
N LYS A 85 -7.09 -24.77 -16.43
CA LYS A 85 -7.33 -26.16 -16.88
C LYS A 85 -8.22 -26.25 -18.13
N GLN A 86 -8.77 -25.13 -18.59
CA GLN A 86 -9.69 -25.10 -19.72
C GLN A 86 -8.95 -24.68 -21.00
N GLN A 87 -9.46 -25.13 -22.16
CA GLN A 87 -9.06 -24.61 -23.45
C GLN A 87 -9.86 -23.32 -23.71
N ASN A 88 -9.29 -22.20 -23.29
CA ASN A 88 -9.90 -20.89 -23.48
C ASN A 88 -9.64 -20.36 -24.89
N ALA A 89 -10.60 -19.65 -25.46
CA ALA A 89 -10.42 -19.01 -26.76
C ALA A 89 -9.28 -17.95 -26.70
N LYS A 90 -8.41 -17.96 -27.70
CA LYS A 90 -7.28 -17.05 -27.78
C LYS A 90 -7.70 -15.58 -27.72
N GLY A 91 -7.00 -14.79 -26.92
CA GLY A 91 -7.24 -13.36 -26.74
C GLY A 91 -8.29 -13.03 -25.67
N THR A 92 -9.01 -14.03 -25.13
CA THR A 92 -9.94 -13.80 -24.02
C THR A 92 -9.20 -13.54 -22.69
N MET A 93 -9.86 -12.87 -21.74
CA MET A 93 -9.31 -12.68 -20.40
C MET A 93 -9.03 -14.04 -19.72
N ALA A 94 -9.90 -15.00 -19.89
CA ALA A 94 -9.74 -16.36 -19.37
C ALA A 94 -8.45 -17.03 -19.86
N GLN A 95 -8.10 -16.90 -21.15
CA GLN A 95 -6.86 -17.42 -21.71
C GLN A 95 -5.65 -16.68 -21.14
N LYS A 96 -5.67 -15.34 -21.10
CA LYS A 96 -4.54 -14.54 -20.59
C LYS A 96 -4.24 -14.89 -19.12
N VAL A 97 -5.25 -14.95 -18.28
CA VAL A 97 -5.12 -15.28 -16.85
C VAL A 97 -4.64 -16.71 -16.64
N GLY A 98 -5.25 -17.68 -17.34
CA GLY A 98 -4.89 -19.10 -17.23
C GLY A 98 -3.46 -19.38 -17.68
N ASP A 99 -3.07 -18.85 -18.83
CA ASP A 99 -1.75 -19.10 -19.42
C ASP A 99 -0.63 -18.44 -18.59
N ILE A 100 -0.77 -17.16 -18.21
CA ILE A 100 0.27 -16.50 -17.41
C ILE A 100 0.45 -17.16 -16.03
N PHE A 101 -0.64 -17.65 -15.43
CA PHE A 101 -0.55 -18.42 -14.20
C PHE A 101 0.19 -19.74 -14.39
N ASN A 102 -0.16 -20.52 -15.43
CA ASN A 102 0.50 -21.78 -15.75
C ASN A 102 2.01 -21.60 -16.01
N MET A 103 2.40 -20.56 -16.74
CA MET A 103 3.80 -20.23 -16.98
C MET A 103 4.58 -19.96 -15.69
N GLY A 104 3.98 -19.23 -14.73
CA GLY A 104 4.57 -19.01 -13.41
C GLY A 104 4.67 -20.28 -12.54
N MET A 105 3.81 -21.26 -12.78
CA MET A 105 3.81 -22.57 -12.12
C MET A 105 4.85 -23.54 -12.68
N ASP A 106 5.30 -23.37 -13.91
CA ASP A 106 6.24 -24.27 -14.59
C ASP A 106 7.70 -24.05 -14.13
N SER A 107 8.00 -24.53 -12.91
CA SER A 107 9.36 -24.44 -12.36
C SER A 107 10.41 -25.17 -13.19
N THR A 108 10.04 -26.22 -13.89
CA THR A 108 10.97 -26.99 -14.74
C THR A 108 11.46 -26.11 -15.89
N ARG A 109 10.54 -25.45 -16.60
CA ARG A 109 10.87 -24.52 -17.68
C ARG A 109 11.67 -23.33 -17.14
N LEU A 110 11.21 -22.66 -16.10
CA LEU A 110 11.87 -21.52 -15.49
C LEU A 110 13.32 -21.84 -15.08
N ASN A 111 13.55 -23.00 -14.46
CA ASN A 111 14.88 -23.41 -14.06
C ASN A 111 15.78 -23.78 -15.25
N SER A 112 15.22 -24.35 -16.31
CA SER A 112 15.97 -24.66 -17.55
C SER A 112 16.34 -23.42 -18.36
N GLU A 113 15.47 -22.39 -18.35
CA GLU A 113 15.70 -21.11 -19.02
C GLU A 113 16.73 -20.24 -18.27
N GLY A 114 16.68 -20.24 -16.93
CA GLY A 114 17.61 -19.48 -16.07
C GLY A 114 17.64 -17.99 -16.43
N ALA A 115 18.81 -17.47 -16.80
CA ALA A 115 19.02 -16.09 -17.22
C ALA A 115 18.77 -15.85 -18.73
N LYS A 116 18.53 -16.88 -19.54
CA LYS A 116 18.43 -16.76 -21.00
C LYS A 116 17.42 -15.69 -21.47
N PRO A 117 16.22 -15.58 -20.86
CA PRO A 117 15.23 -14.59 -21.27
C PRO A 117 15.70 -13.13 -21.15
N LEU A 118 16.73 -12.87 -20.34
CA LEU A 118 17.26 -11.53 -20.12
C LEU A 118 18.35 -11.14 -21.12
N MET A 119 19.05 -12.11 -21.72
CA MET A 119 20.36 -11.85 -22.31
C MET A 119 20.30 -10.89 -23.49
N LYS A 120 19.25 -10.93 -24.29
CA LYS A 120 19.04 -9.97 -25.39
C LYS A 120 18.98 -8.53 -24.92
N ASP A 121 18.20 -8.28 -23.87
CA ASP A 121 18.03 -6.93 -23.34
C ASP A 121 19.26 -6.49 -22.51
N ILE A 122 19.92 -7.43 -21.82
CA ILE A 122 21.20 -7.17 -21.16
C ILE A 122 22.28 -6.73 -22.18
N ASP A 123 22.34 -7.38 -23.32
CA ASP A 123 23.30 -6.99 -24.39
C ASP A 123 22.93 -5.63 -24.98
N PHE A 124 21.65 -5.31 -25.09
CA PHE A 124 21.19 -3.97 -25.47
C PHE A 124 21.63 -2.93 -24.44
N VAL A 125 21.43 -3.18 -23.14
CA VAL A 125 21.87 -2.29 -22.07
C VAL A 125 23.39 -2.11 -22.04
N LYS A 126 24.18 -3.17 -22.30
CA LYS A 126 25.65 -3.08 -22.44
C LYS A 126 26.09 -2.15 -23.57
N GLY A 127 25.24 -1.96 -24.57
CA GLY A 127 25.50 -1.05 -25.71
C GLY A 127 25.34 0.43 -25.37
N VAL A 128 24.74 0.79 -24.24
CA VAL A 128 24.47 2.20 -23.90
C VAL A 128 25.75 3.05 -23.81
N LYS A 129 25.65 4.27 -24.31
CA LYS A 129 26.64 5.34 -24.17
C LYS A 129 25.99 6.51 -23.42
N LYS A 130 26.79 7.45 -22.88
CA LYS A 130 26.22 8.64 -22.25
C LYS A 130 25.28 9.42 -23.17
N ALA A 131 25.60 9.48 -24.47
CA ALA A 131 24.76 10.17 -25.45
C ALA A 131 23.41 9.49 -25.69
N THR A 132 23.30 8.18 -25.48
CA THR A 132 22.04 7.39 -25.65
C THR A 132 21.44 6.97 -24.30
N LEU A 133 21.92 7.54 -23.19
CA LEU A 133 21.40 7.24 -21.87
C LEU A 133 19.93 7.64 -21.70
N PRO A 134 19.47 8.81 -22.23
CA PRO A 134 18.07 9.19 -22.08
C PRO A 134 17.10 8.19 -22.71
N GLU A 135 17.38 7.69 -23.91
CA GLU A 135 16.56 6.67 -24.59
C GLU A 135 16.59 5.32 -23.83
N MET A 136 17.75 4.98 -23.22
CA MET A 136 17.86 3.77 -22.41
C MET A 136 17.06 3.89 -21.10
N VAL A 137 17.08 5.05 -20.45
CA VAL A 137 16.26 5.30 -19.26
C VAL A 137 14.76 5.24 -19.64
N ALA A 138 14.37 5.83 -20.78
CA ALA A 138 13.01 5.72 -21.29
C ALA A 138 12.60 4.25 -21.54
N PHE A 139 13.49 3.46 -22.17
CA PHE A 139 13.26 2.02 -22.35
C PHE A 139 13.03 1.30 -21.01
N MET A 140 13.80 1.63 -19.98
CA MET A 140 13.64 1.03 -18.66
C MET A 140 12.33 1.46 -17.98
N HIS A 141 11.93 2.74 -18.11
CA HIS A 141 10.68 3.28 -17.55
C HIS A 141 9.42 2.72 -18.24
N MET A 142 9.57 2.09 -19.41
CA MET A 142 8.48 1.38 -20.08
C MET A 142 8.18 0.02 -19.41
N GLY A 143 8.01 0.02 -18.09
CA GLY A 143 7.54 -1.12 -17.30
C GLY A 143 8.64 -2.06 -16.78
N ILE A 144 9.91 -1.73 -16.96
CA ILE A 144 11.01 -2.55 -16.41
C ILE A 144 11.37 -2.08 -15.02
N ALA A 145 12.02 -0.92 -14.91
CA ALA A 145 12.50 -0.33 -13.66
C ALA A 145 12.67 1.18 -13.81
N SER A 146 12.80 1.90 -12.70
CA SER A 146 12.99 3.35 -12.66
C SER A 146 14.41 3.71 -12.18
N PRO A 147 15.46 3.52 -13.00
CA PRO A 147 16.81 3.92 -12.66
C PRO A 147 16.93 5.45 -12.63
N PHE A 148 17.75 5.95 -11.70
CA PHE A 148 18.01 7.36 -11.41
C PHE A 148 16.82 8.15 -10.89
N PHE A 149 15.68 8.14 -11.54
CA PHE A 149 14.44 8.82 -11.16
C PHE A 149 13.24 8.00 -11.66
N ASP A 150 12.05 8.35 -11.21
CA ASP A 150 10.81 7.82 -11.75
C ASP A 150 10.04 8.91 -12.51
N SER A 151 9.17 8.50 -13.43
CA SER A 151 8.26 9.41 -14.12
C SER A 151 6.88 8.76 -14.29
N GLY A 152 5.86 9.58 -14.22
CA GLY A 152 4.47 9.14 -14.36
C GLY A 152 3.54 10.29 -14.69
N VAL A 153 2.34 9.94 -15.14
CA VAL A 153 1.28 10.89 -15.45
C VAL A 153 0.22 10.81 -14.36
N MET A 154 -0.06 11.94 -13.72
CA MET A 154 -1.05 12.09 -12.65
C MET A 154 -1.81 13.40 -12.86
N ALA A 155 -2.92 13.59 -12.15
CA ALA A 155 -3.62 14.86 -12.13
C ALA A 155 -2.69 16.01 -11.71
N ASP A 156 -2.81 17.16 -12.36
CA ASP A 156 -2.12 18.38 -11.94
C ASP A 156 -2.71 18.86 -10.59
N LEU A 157 -1.89 18.94 -9.54
CA LEU A 157 -2.34 19.28 -8.19
C LEU A 157 -3.04 20.65 -8.12
N LYS A 158 -2.80 21.57 -9.06
CA LYS A 158 -3.46 22.89 -9.11
C LYS A 158 -4.54 22.98 -10.17
N ASN A 159 -4.71 21.96 -11.00
CA ASN A 159 -5.77 21.82 -11.98
C ASN A 159 -6.13 20.35 -12.18
N SER A 160 -6.88 19.80 -11.23
CA SER A 160 -7.19 18.39 -11.13
C SER A 160 -7.97 17.79 -12.31
N ASP A 161 -8.45 18.62 -13.24
CA ASP A 161 -9.12 18.14 -14.46
C ASP A 161 -8.15 17.79 -15.59
N VAL A 162 -6.84 18.08 -15.42
CA VAL A 162 -5.80 17.90 -16.43
C VAL A 162 -4.69 16.97 -15.91
N ASN A 163 -4.26 16.05 -16.76
CA ASN A 163 -3.10 15.20 -16.46
C ASN A 163 -1.78 15.92 -16.76
N LEU A 164 -0.80 15.75 -15.88
CA LEU A 164 0.52 16.35 -15.92
C LEU A 164 1.62 15.28 -15.81
N MET A 165 2.76 15.50 -16.45
CA MET A 165 3.96 14.68 -16.28
C MET A 165 4.67 15.05 -14.97
N TYR A 166 4.97 14.03 -14.15
CA TYR A 166 5.77 14.16 -12.93
C TYR A 166 7.08 13.42 -13.05
N ILE A 167 8.12 14.01 -12.45
CA ILE A 167 9.44 13.39 -12.26
C ILE A 167 9.71 13.36 -10.76
N GLN A 168 10.05 12.18 -10.23
CA GLN A 168 10.17 11.93 -8.79
C GLN A 168 11.46 11.17 -8.46
N GLN A 169 11.91 11.31 -7.21
CA GLN A 169 13.05 10.54 -6.71
C GLN A 169 12.78 9.03 -6.76
N SER A 170 13.77 8.28 -7.26
CA SER A 170 13.74 6.83 -7.39
C SER A 170 15.16 6.27 -7.55
N GLY A 171 15.27 5.03 -8.03
CA GLY A 171 16.54 4.41 -8.38
C GLY A 171 17.26 3.74 -7.21
N MET A 172 16.72 3.80 -6.01
CA MET A 172 17.25 3.13 -4.82
C MET A 172 16.55 1.77 -4.61
N GLY A 173 17.30 0.65 -4.72
CA GLY A 173 16.72 -0.70 -4.68
C GLY A 173 16.16 -1.10 -3.31
N LEU A 174 16.67 -0.54 -2.21
CA LEU A 174 16.15 -0.78 -0.86
C LEU A 174 14.92 0.08 -0.52
N GLY A 175 14.46 0.92 -1.44
CA GLY A 175 13.19 1.63 -1.35
C GLY A 175 13.16 2.87 -0.45
N ASP A 176 14.13 3.05 0.43
CA ASP A 176 14.26 4.24 1.27
C ASP A 176 15.71 4.65 1.49
N ARG A 177 15.94 5.98 1.63
CA ARG A 177 17.27 6.57 1.83
C ARG A 177 17.94 6.08 3.10
N ASP A 178 17.17 5.86 4.17
CA ASP A 178 17.71 5.54 5.49
C ASP A 178 18.39 4.17 5.50
N TYR A 179 18.01 3.24 4.64
CA TYR A 179 18.73 1.97 4.48
C TYR A 179 20.17 2.15 3.96
N TYR A 180 20.46 3.26 3.30
CA TYR A 180 21.80 3.58 2.78
C TYR A 180 22.63 4.42 3.73
N LEU A 181 21.98 5.22 4.59
CA LEU A 181 22.63 6.27 5.40
C LEU A 181 22.74 5.92 6.87
N ASP A 182 21.76 5.20 7.43
CA ASP A 182 21.78 4.83 8.84
C ASP A 182 22.85 3.78 9.14
N GLU A 183 23.44 3.89 10.34
CA GLU A 183 24.55 3.06 10.78
C GLU A 183 24.18 2.06 11.89
N ASP A 184 22.88 1.91 12.18
CA ASP A 184 22.38 0.88 13.10
C ASP A 184 22.66 -0.55 12.59
N ALA A 185 22.65 -1.53 13.51
CA ALA A 185 23.02 -2.89 13.19
C ALA A 185 22.06 -3.58 12.19
N ASN A 186 20.75 -3.28 12.25
CA ASN A 186 19.78 -3.84 11.34
C ASN A 186 19.96 -3.30 9.92
N THR A 187 20.12 -1.99 9.76
CA THR A 187 20.37 -1.34 8.47
C THR A 187 21.66 -1.83 7.82
N LYS A 188 22.75 -2.01 8.60
CA LYS A 188 23.98 -2.61 8.10
C LYS A 188 23.78 -4.02 7.56
N LYS A 189 23.07 -4.88 8.31
CA LYS A 189 22.72 -6.24 7.88
C LYS A 189 21.93 -6.27 6.57
N VAL A 190 20.98 -5.34 6.41
CA VAL A 190 20.18 -5.20 5.16
C VAL A 190 21.10 -4.80 3.99
N ARG A 191 22.00 -3.82 4.17
CA ARG A 191 22.97 -3.42 3.12
C ARG A 191 23.91 -4.56 2.72
N GLU A 192 24.41 -5.35 3.68
CA GLU A 192 25.27 -6.52 3.42
C GLU A 192 24.52 -7.60 2.62
N ALA A 193 23.27 -7.86 2.98
CA ALA A 193 22.39 -8.78 2.23
C ALA A 193 22.16 -8.27 0.81
N TYR A 194 21.92 -6.98 0.63
CA TYR A 194 21.73 -6.35 -0.67
C TYR A 194 22.97 -6.41 -1.56
N LEU A 195 24.14 -6.15 -0.99
CA LEU A 195 25.43 -6.27 -1.71
C LEU A 195 25.69 -7.73 -2.14
N THR A 196 25.38 -8.68 -1.27
CA THR A 196 25.49 -10.12 -1.56
C THR A 196 24.53 -10.49 -2.69
N TYR A 197 23.31 -10.01 -2.68
CA TYR A 197 22.31 -10.21 -3.71
C TYR A 197 22.76 -9.64 -5.06
N ALA A 198 23.18 -8.39 -5.10
CA ALA A 198 23.67 -7.77 -6.33
C ALA A 198 24.83 -8.57 -6.94
N ASN A 199 25.78 -9.02 -6.13
CA ASN A 199 26.88 -9.88 -6.57
C ASN A 199 26.38 -11.22 -7.14
N LYS A 200 25.39 -11.88 -6.52
CA LYS A 200 24.76 -13.11 -7.05
C LYS A 200 24.12 -12.85 -8.42
N LEU A 201 23.34 -11.75 -8.59
CA LEU A 201 22.68 -11.42 -9.83
C LEU A 201 23.68 -11.23 -11.00
N PHE A 202 24.77 -10.49 -10.78
CA PHE A 202 25.82 -10.35 -11.79
C PHE A 202 26.48 -11.69 -12.14
N THR A 203 26.68 -12.55 -11.14
CA THR A 203 27.22 -13.90 -11.36
C THR A 203 26.27 -14.75 -12.21
N PHE A 204 24.97 -14.68 -11.98
CA PHE A 204 23.95 -15.45 -12.73
C PHE A 204 23.91 -15.08 -14.22
N ILE A 205 24.29 -13.86 -14.59
CA ILE A 205 24.40 -13.41 -15.99
C ILE A 205 25.82 -13.54 -16.56
N GLY A 206 26.73 -14.25 -15.88
CA GLY A 206 28.04 -14.63 -16.40
C GLY A 206 29.21 -13.69 -16.09
N TYR A 207 29.05 -12.75 -15.16
CA TYR A 207 30.21 -11.97 -14.66
C TYR A 207 31.16 -12.88 -13.87
N LYS A 208 32.48 -12.67 -14.05
CA LYS A 208 33.48 -13.33 -13.21
C LYS A 208 33.38 -12.82 -11.77
N LYS A 209 33.73 -13.66 -10.80
CA LYS A 209 33.59 -13.39 -9.36
C LYS A 209 34.05 -12.01 -8.92
N ASN A 210 35.24 -11.57 -9.36
CA ASN A 210 35.79 -10.26 -8.97
C ASN A 210 35.07 -9.11 -9.70
N ASP A 211 34.63 -9.29 -10.92
CA ASP A 211 33.89 -8.27 -11.69
C ASP A 211 32.47 -8.11 -11.16
N ALA A 212 31.80 -9.23 -10.80
CA ALA A 212 30.49 -9.21 -10.15
C ALA A 212 30.53 -8.45 -8.82
N LYS A 213 31.55 -8.69 -7.99
CA LYS A 213 31.75 -7.96 -6.73
C LYS A 213 31.89 -6.46 -6.96
N LYS A 214 32.77 -6.04 -7.89
CA LYS A 214 32.99 -4.64 -8.21
C LYS A 214 31.73 -3.97 -8.77
N ALA A 215 30.97 -4.69 -9.62
CA ALA A 215 29.72 -4.17 -10.17
C ALA A 215 28.68 -3.97 -9.06
N ALA A 216 28.55 -4.89 -8.11
CA ALA A 216 27.67 -4.76 -6.95
C ALA A 216 28.07 -3.56 -6.07
N GLU A 217 29.36 -3.37 -5.82
CA GLU A 217 29.90 -2.21 -5.09
C GLU A 217 29.60 -0.89 -5.83
N THR A 218 29.68 -0.89 -7.17
CA THR A 218 29.31 0.26 -8.02
C THR A 218 27.85 0.62 -7.86
N VAL A 219 26.93 -0.38 -7.89
CA VAL A 219 25.49 -0.17 -7.69
C VAL A 219 25.23 0.49 -6.33
N LEU A 220 25.74 -0.10 -5.26
CA LEU A 220 25.54 0.43 -3.90
C LEU A 220 26.11 1.86 -3.75
N LYS A 221 27.26 2.16 -4.36
CA LYS A 221 27.85 3.49 -4.39
C LYS A 221 26.92 4.51 -5.06
N ILE A 222 26.36 4.19 -6.23
CA ILE A 222 25.46 5.09 -6.96
C ILE A 222 24.19 5.34 -6.14
N GLU A 223 23.58 4.29 -5.63
CA GLU A 223 22.35 4.38 -4.84
C GLU A 223 22.56 5.16 -3.52
N LYS A 224 23.75 5.02 -2.91
CA LYS A 224 24.12 5.82 -1.72
C LYS A 224 24.24 7.31 -2.04
N GLU A 225 24.76 7.68 -3.21
CA GLU A 225 24.81 9.09 -3.63
C GLU A 225 23.39 9.63 -3.93
N LEU A 226 22.51 8.85 -4.52
CA LEU A 226 21.10 9.21 -4.68
C LEU A 226 20.41 9.38 -3.32
N ALA A 227 20.63 8.46 -2.38
CA ALA A 227 20.06 8.50 -1.04
C ALA A 227 20.43 9.79 -0.25
N LYS A 228 21.66 10.28 -0.41
CA LYS A 228 22.10 11.53 0.24
C LYS A 228 21.27 12.75 -0.18
N ALA A 229 20.77 12.77 -1.40
CA ALA A 229 20.00 13.88 -1.96
C ALA A 229 18.48 13.65 -1.93
N ALA A 230 18.04 12.45 -1.55
CA ALA A 230 16.62 12.13 -1.48
C ALA A 230 15.95 12.83 -0.28
N MET A 231 14.73 13.32 -0.47
CA MET A 231 13.87 13.79 0.61
C MET A 231 13.53 12.64 1.56
N THR A 232 13.41 12.96 2.86
CA THR A 232 12.88 12.02 3.86
C THR A 232 11.40 11.75 3.62
N ARG A 233 10.86 10.73 4.26
CA ARG A 233 9.42 10.41 4.18
C ARG A 233 8.55 11.54 4.75
N GLU A 234 9.00 12.21 5.79
CA GLU A 234 8.31 13.36 6.37
C GLU A 234 8.30 14.55 5.39
N GLU A 235 9.45 14.86 4.75
CA GLU A 235 9.54 15.94 3.77
C GLU A 235 8.63 15.69 2.56
N GLN A 236 8.49 14.44 2.13
CA GLN A 236 7.61 14.03 1.02
C GLN A 236 6.11 14.18 1.36
N ARG A 237 5.74 14.41 2.60
CA ARG A 237 4.36 14.71 2.97
C ARG A 237 3.92 16.11 2.58
N ASP A 238 4.84 17.04 2.36
CA ASP A 238 4.54 18.42 1.97
C ASP A 238 4.45 18.55 0.45
N TYR A 239 3.24 18.39 -0.08
CA TYR A 239 2.97 18.53 -1.53
C TYR A 239 3.34 19.91 -2.07
N SER A 240 3.31 20.98 -1.25
CA SER A 240 3.66 22.33 -1.70
C SER A 240 5.13 22.44 -2.11
N LYS A 241 6.02 21.73 -1.44
CA LYS A 241 7.45 21.66 -1.78
C LYS A 241 7.72 20.82 -3.02
N GLN A 242 6.80 19.94 -3.38
CA GLN A 242 6.96 19.00 -4.50
C GLN A 242 6.29 19.48 -5.80
N TYR A 243 5.60 20.61 -5.79
CA TYR A 243 4.95 21.14 -6.98
C TYR A 243 5.83 22.20 -7.66
N ASN A 244 6.78 21.76 -8.47
CA ASN A 244 7.73 22.60 -9.18
C ASN A 244 7.59 22.40 -10.70
N ILE A 245 6.96 23.36 -11.38
CA ILE A 245 6.63 23.27 -12.80
C ILE A 245 7.75 23.87 -13.65
N PHE A 246 8.08 23.16 -14.72
CA PHE A 246 9.04 23.57 -15.74
C PHE A 246 8.45 23.37 -17.13
N THR A 247 8.79 24.25 -18.07
CA THR A 247 8.75 23.94 -19.50
C THR A 247 9.89 22.98 -19.85
N LEU A 248 9.85 22.37 -21.02
CA LEU A 248 10.91 21.47 -21.46
C LEU A 248 12.26 22.22 -21.60
N GLU A 249 12.24 23.46 -22.06
CA GLU A 249 13.42 24.33 -22.18
C GLU A 249 14.02 24.66 -20.81
N GLU A 250 13.18 25.04 -19.84
CA GLU A 250 13.61 25.31 -18.47
C GLU A 250 14.16 24.06 -17.78
N LEU A 251 13.52 22.91 -17.99
CA LEU A 251 13.99 21.62 -17.48
C LEU A 251 15.38 21.26 -18.06
N GLN A 252 15.57 21.44 -19.38
CA GLN A 252 16.85 21.21 -20.04
C GLN A 252 17.92 22.17 -19.60
N ALA A 253 17.59 23.44 -19.37
CA ALA A 253 18.54 24.44 -18.87
C ALA A 253 18.95 24.15 -17.43
N LYS A 254 18.03 23.65 -16.59
CA LYS A 254 18.28 23.35 -15.18
C LYS A 254 19.08 22.06 -14.97
N TYR A 255 18.86 21.06 -15.80
CA TYR A 255 19.49 19.74 -15.73
C TYR A 255 20.10 19.39 -17.11
N PRO A 256 21.23 20.00 -17.47
CA PRO A 256 21.72 20.00 -18.84
C PRO A 256 22.41 18.69 -19.29
N ASN A 257 22.83 17.83 -18.35
CA ASN A 257 23.59 16.61 -18.65
C ASN A 257 22.69 15.44 -19.10
N PHE A 258 21.37 15.62 -19.12
CA PHE A 258 20.41 14.64 -19.58
C PHE A 258 19.54 15.25 -20.69
N ASN A 259 19.48 14.59 -21.87
CA ASN A 259 18.66 15.09 -22.98
C ASN A 259 17.19 14.73 -22.76
N TRP A 260 16.43 15.66 -22.17
CA TRP A 260 15.04 15.46 -21.83
C TRP A 260 14.14 15.24 -23.05
N LYS A 261 14.45 15.89 -24.18
CA LYS A 261 13.70 15.69 -25.43
C LYS A 261 13.82 14.26 -25.94
N SER A 262 15.05 13.72 -25.97
CA SER A 262 15.29 12.32 -26.36
C SER A 262 14.61 11.33 -25.40
N TYR A 263 14.62 11.65 -24.10
CA TYR A 263 13.95 10.82 -23.10
C TYR A 263 12.43 10.75 -23.33
N PHE A 264 11.75 11.89 -23.47
CA PHE A 264 10.31 11.92 -23.68
C PHE A 264 9.92 11.29 -25.03
N SER A 265 10.70 11.53 -26.09
CA SER A 265 10.49 10.86 -27.38
C SER A 265 10.66 9.34 -27.25
N GLY A 266 11.60 8.86 -26.44
CA GLY A 266 11.78 7.44 -26.10
C GLY A 266 10.59 6.81 -25.37
N LEU A 267 9.80 7.61 -24.65
CA LEU A 267 8.51 7.21 -24.03
C LEU A 267 7.34 7.30 -25.02
N GLY A 268 7.54 7.79 -26.24
CA GLY A 268 6.48 8.07 -27.21
C GLY A 268 5.73 9.38 -26.95
N LEU A 269 6.35 10.33 -26.27
CA LEU A 269 5.78 11.61 -25.86
C LEU A 269 6.51 12.78 -26.56
N ASP A 270 6.05 13.16 -27.75
CA ASP A 270 6.72 14.20 -28.53
C ASP A 270 6.30 15.65 -28.16
N ASN A 271 5.19 15.82 -27.43
CA ASN A 271 4.60 17.12 -27.12
C ASN A 271 4.47 17.35 -25.60
N VAL A 272 5.56 17.21 -24.86
CA VAL A 272 5.60 17.48 -23.42
C VAL A 272 5.89 18.98 -23.21
N ASN A 273 4.85 19.74 -22.81
CA ASN A 273 4.97 21.19 -22.63
C ASN A 273 5.29 21.59 -21.19
N ARG A 274 4.81 20.80 -20.21
CA ARG A 274 4.97 21.07 -18.79
C ARG A 274 5.32 19.79 -18.04
N VAL A 275 6.24 19.92 -17.10
CA VAL A 275 6.70 18.82 -16.23
C VAL A 275 6.75 19.32 -14.79
N CYS A 276 6.25 18.53 -13.86
CA CYS A 276 6.43 18.77 -12.44
C CYS A 276 7.63 17.95 -11.95
N VAL A 277 8.62 18.63 -11.38
CA VAL A 277 9.77 17.96 -10.72
C VAL A 277 9.55 18.00 -9.22
N SER A 278 9.29 16.85 -8.62
CA SER A 278 8.90 16.80 -7.20
C SER A 278 10.08 17.08 -6.26
N GLN A 279 11.29 16.59 -6.53
CA GLN A 279 12.45 16.77 -5.66
C GLN A 279 13.63 17.41 -6.43
N LEU A 280 13.78 18.72 -6.29
CA LEU A 280 14.74 19.51 -7.06
C LEU A 280 16.20 19.14 -6.76
N ASP A 281 16.55 18.97 -5.50
CA ASP A 281 17.92 18.64 -5.09
C ASP A 281 18.31 17.22 -5.48
N PHE A 282 17.35 16.29 -5.44
CA PHE A 282 17.54 14.93 -5.93
C PHE A 282 17.84 14.93 -7.44
N MET A 283 17.06 15.66 -8.24
CA MET A 283 17.27 15.75 -9.68
C MET A 283 18.59 16.47 -10.03
N LYS A 284 19.01 17.45 -9.22
CA LYS A 284 20.35 18.05 -9.34
C LYS A 284 21.45 17.00 -9.13
N LYS A 285 21.29 16.10 -8.14
CA LYS A 285 22.23 14.99 -7.90
C LYS A 285 22.23 13.99 -9.05
N VAL A 286 21.07 13.66 -9.63
CA VAL A 286 20.97 12.80 -10.82
C VAL A 286 21.74 13.40 -11.98
N ASP A 287 21.55 14.69 -12.27
CA ASP A 287 22.27 15.40 -13.36
C ASP A 287 23.78 15.38 -13.14
N GLU A 288 24.25 15.63 -11.89
CA GLU A 288 25.65 15.53 -11.51
C GLU A 288 26.21 14.11 -11.73
N LEU A 289 25.49 13.07 -11.29
CA LEU A 289 25.89 11.69 -11.43
C LEU A 289 26.02 11.29 -12.92
N ILE A 290 25.08 11.69 -13.76
CA ILE A 290 25.11 11.42 -15.20
C ILE A 290 26.39 12.02 -15.82
N SER A 291 26.78 13.23 -15.41
CA SER A 291 27.99 13.86 -15.92
C SER A 291 29.27 13.17 -15.44
N THR A 292 29.33 12.76 -14.17
CA THR A 292 30.57 12.31 -13.50
C THR A 292 30.82 10.81 -13.58
N LEU A 293 29.77 9.97 -13.61
CA LEU A 293 29.89 8.52 -13.72
C LEU A 293 30.56 8.12 -15.04
N LYS A 294 31.39 7.07 -14.99
CA LYS A 294 31.92 6.43 -16.18
C LYS A 294 30.83 5.60 -16.84
N GLU A 295 30.90 5.44 -18.18
CA GLU A 295 29.95 4.60 -18.92
C GLU A 295 29.84 3.17 -18.36
N LYS A 296 30.95 2.61 -17.90
CA LYS A 296 30.95 1.28 -17.26
C LYS A 296 30.09 1.26 -15.99
N GLU A 297 30.19 2.29 -15.14
CA GLU A 297 29.42 2.39 -13.90
C GLU A 297 27.92 2.54 -14.19
N ILE A 298 27.57 3.35 -15.20
CA ILE A 298 26.19 3.50 -15.68
C ILE A 298 25.64 2.16 -16.17
N LYS A 299 26.40 1.43 -17.01
CA LYS A 299 26.00 0.12 -17.54
C LYS A 299 25.76 -0.89 -16.42
N GLU A 300 26.67 -1.00 -15.47
CA GLU A 300 26.54 -1.91 -14.33
C GLU A 300 25.29 -1.59 -13.48
N TYR A 301 25.02 -0.31 -13.24
CA TYR A 301 23.83 0.13 -12.52
C TYR A 301 22.53 -0.23 -13.28
N LEU A 302 22.43 0.09 -14.57
CA LEU A 302 21.27 -0.23 -15.40
C LEU A 302 21.05 -1.74 -15.54
N ILE A 303 22.11 -2.52 -15.74
CA ILE A 303 22.04 -3.98 -15.80
C ILE A 303 21.49 -4.54 -14.50
N PHE A 304 21.98 -4.06 -13.35
CA PHE A 304 21.47 -4.49 -12.06
C PHE A 304 19.97 -4.18 -11.93
N LYS A 305 19.52 -2.96 -12.24
CA LYS A 305 18.11 -2.57 -12.19
C LYS A 305 17.23 -3.45 -13.09
N TYR A 306 17.73 -3.81 -14.25
CA TYR A 306 17.03 -4.71 -15.16
C TYR A 306 16.84 -6.10 -14.56
N ILE A 307 17.93 -6.69 -14.05
CA ILE A 307 17.91 -8.06 -13.52
C ILE A 307 17.09 -8.11 -12.24
N ASP A 308 17.23 -7.13 -11.36
CA ASP A 308 16.47 -7.02 -10.12
C ASP A 308 14.96 -7.02 -10.38
N ALA A 309 14.50 -6.23 -11.34
CA ALA A 309 13.09 -6.18 -11.76
C ALA A 309 12.57 -7.51 -12.34
N ALA A 310 13.45 -8.29 -12.98
CA ALA A 310 13.10 -9.57 -13.58
C ALA A 310 13.23 -10.77 -12.62
N ALA A 311 14.05 -10.66 -11.58
CA ALA A 311 14.42 -11.76 -10.68
C ALA A 311 13.23 -12.57 -10.12
N PRO A 312 12.10 -11.97 -9.71
CA PRO A 312 10.94 -12.72 -9.23
C PRO A 312 10.27 -13.62 -10.27
N TYR A 313 10.56 -13.42 -11.55
CA TYR A 313 9.90 -14.10 -12.68
C TYR A 313 10.82 -15.11 -13.39
N LEU A 314 11.96 -15.42 -12.82
CA LEU A 314 12.97 -16.32 -13.37
C LEU A 314 13.08 -17.63 -12.56
N SER A 315 14.23 -18.31 -12.66
CA SER A 315 14.48 -19.56 -11.95
C SER A 315 14.42 -19.45 -10.44
N ASP A 316 14.37 -20.60 -9.74
CA ASP A 316 14.35 -20.64 -8.28
C ASP A 316 15.57 -19.96 -7.67
N ALA A 317 16.75 -20.07 -8.27
CA ALA A 317 17.96 -19.39 -7.79
C ALA A 317 17.81 -17.85 -7.76
N PHE A 318 17.18 -17.24 -8.75
CA PHE A 318 16.87 -15.80 -8.76
C PHE A 318 15.83 -15.45 -7.71
N ASN A 319 14.77 -16.26 -7.60
CA ASN A 319 13.72 -16.07 -6.60
C ASN A 319 14.26 -16.16 -5.17
N GLU A 320 15.12 -17.15 -4.86
CA GLU A 320 15.75 -17.30 -3.56
C GLU A 320 16.67 -16.12 -3.23
N ALA A 321 17.48 -15.68 -4.20
CA ALA A 321 18.35 -14.52 -4.00
C ALA A 321 17.56 -13.26 -3.71
N ASN A 322 16.44 -13.02 -4.43
CA ASN A 322 15.53 -11.89 -4.20
C ASN A 322 14.85 -11.99 -2.84
N PHE A 323 14.38 -13.17 -2.46
CA PHE A 323 13.76 -13.43 -1.16
C PHE A 323 14.70 -13.16 0.02
N ASP A 324 15.99 -13.52 -0.10
CA ASP A 324 17.01 -13.31 0.94
C ASP A 324 17.14 -11.85 1.36
N VAL A 325 16.96 -10.92 0.42
CA VAL A 325 17.01 -9.47 0.68
C VAL A 325 15.64 -8.90 1.03
N TYR A 326 14.72 -8.92 0.07
CA TYR A 326 13.49 -8.15 0.17
C TYR A 326 12.45 -8.75 1.12
N SER A 327 12.63 -10.01 1.50
CA SER A 327 11.75 -10.68 2.46
C SER A 327 12.47 -11.04 3.75
N ARG A 328 13.59 -11.79 3.68
CA ARG A 328 14.27 -12.28 4.89
C ARG A 328 14.99 -11.14 5.63
N ALA A 329 15.86 -10.39 4.96
CA ALA A 329 16.65 -9.37 5.60
C ALA A 329 15.82 -8.13 5.97
N LEU A 330 14.94 -7.66 5.05
CA LEU A 330 14.14 -6.46 5.26
C LEU A 330 12.97 -6.65 6.22
N SER A 331 12.25 -7.78 6.15
CA SER A 331 11.00 -7.96 6.88
C SER A 331 10.94 -9.17 7.81
N GLY A 332 12.02 -9.98 7.88
CA GLY A 332 12.13 -11.09 8.82
C GLY A 332 11.37 -12.37 8.43
N LYS A 333 10.85 -12.47 7.19
CA LYS A 333 10.23 -13.73 6.71
C LYS A 333 11.26 -14.86 6.67
N GLN A 334 10.88 -16.03 7.10
CA GLN A 334 11.78 -17.18 7.15
C GLN A 334 11.62 -18.11 5.94
N VAL A 335 10.42 -18.22 5.40
CA VAL A 335 10.05 -19.15 4.33
C VAL A 335 9.38 -18.38 3.18
N MET A 336 9.78 -18.70 1.95
CA MET A 336 9.16 -18.15 0.75
C MET A 336 7.73 -18.69 0.60
N GLN A 337 6.80 -17.83 0.19
CA GLN A 337 5.44 -18.24 -0.11
C GLN A 337 5.40 -19.32 -1.21
N PRO A 338 4.44 -20.26 -1.13
CA PRO A 338 4.25 -21.29 -2.16
C PRO A 338 4.19 -20.72 -3.56
N ARG A 339 4.70 -21.45 -4.55
CA ARG A 339 4.76 -21.01 -5.95
C ARG A 339 3.40 -20.52 -6.47
N TRP A 340 2.31 -21.22 -6.16
CA TRP A 340 1.00 -20.84 -6.62
C TRP A 340 0.58 -19.44 -6.16
N LYS A 341 0.94 -19.01 -4.93
CA LYS A 341 0.66 -17.66 -4.43
C LYS A 341 1.42 -16.61 -5.23
N ARG A 342 2.71 -16.87 -5.50
CA ARG A 342 3.58 -16.00 -6.29
C ARG A 342 3.11 -15.90 -7.75
N SER A 343 2.73 -17.04 -8.35
CA SER A 343 2.21 -17.10 -9.72
C SER A 343 0.85 -16.43 -9.88
N LEU A 344 -0.04 -16.57 -8.86
CA LEU A 344 -1.34 -15.91 -8.83
C LEU A 344 -1.22 -14.38 -8.75
N ASN A 345 -0.18 -13.88 -8.09
CA ASN A 345 0.01 -12.44 -7.93
C ASN A 345 0.20 -11.72 -9.28
N VAL A 346 0.76 -12.38 -10.31
CA VAL A 346 1.00 -11.76 -11.62
C VAL A 346 -0.29 -11.41 -12.35
N PRO A 347 -1.22 -12.33 -12.62
CA PRO A 347 -2.50 -11.97 -13.24
C PRO A 347 -3.34 -11.06 -12.32
N ASN A 348 -3.29 -11.26 -11.00
CA ASN A 348 -4.01 -10.42 -10.05
C ASN A 348 -3.55 -8.95 -10.06
N THR A 349 -2.28 -8.69 -10.34
CA THR A 349 -1.73 -7.33 -10.42
C THR A 349 -1.81 -6.76 -11.84
N LEU A 350 -1.30 -7.50 -12.84
CA LEU A 350 -1.11 -6.97 -14.20
C LEU A 350 -2.35 -7.09 -15.11
N LEU A 351 -3.32 -7.95 -14.73
CA LEU A 351 -4.63 -8.06 -15.37
C LEU A 351 -5.74 -7.75 -14.35
N GLY A 352 -5.45 -6.87 -13.40
CA GLY A 352 -6.17 -6.72 -12.14
C GLY A 352 -7.67 -6.44 -12.27
N GLU A 353 -8.10 -5.52 -13.13
CA GLU A 353 -9.54 -5.27 -13.35
C GLU A 353 -10.22 -6.42 -14.11
N GLY A 354 -9.52 -7.07 -15.06
CA GLY A 354 -10.06 -8.24 -15.74
C GLY A 354 -10.27 -9.42 -14.79
N VAL A 355 -9.33 -9.65 -13.87
CA VAL A 355 -9.50 -10.63 -12.77
C VAL A 355 -10.60 -10.17 -11.81
N GLY A 356 -10.67 -8.87 -11.52
CA GLY A 356 -11.68 -8.25 -10.66
C GLY A 356 -13.10 -8.45 -11.18
N GLN A 357 -13.31 -8.33 -12.49
CA GLN A 357 -14.62 -8.60 -13.12
C GLN A 357 -15.06 -10.04 -12.85
N LEU A 358 -14.19 -11.01 -13.09
CA LEU A 358 -14.48 -12.42 -12.83
C LEU A 358 -14.70 -12.71 -11.33
N TYR A 359 -14.02 -11.98 -10.46
CA TYR A 359 -14.15 -12.11 -9.01
C TYR A 359 -15.52 -11.61 -8.51
N VAL A 360 -15.94 -10.42 -8.91
CA VAL A 360 -17.19 -9.83 -8.40
C VAL A 360 -18.42 -10.53 -8.93
N GLU A 361 -18.39 -11.05 -10.15
CA GLU A 361 -19.47 -11.88 -10.73
C GLU A 361 -19.78 -13.10 -9.85
N LYS A 362 -18.75 -13.65 -9.17
CA LYS A 362 -18.90 -14.87 -8.35
C LYS A 362 -19.07 -14.58 -6.86
N TYR A 363 -18.37 -13.57 -6.32
CA TYR A 363 -18.17 -13.44 -4.87
C TYR A 363 -18.74 -12.16 -4.24
N PHE A 364 -19.27 -11.21 -5.01
CA PHE A 364 -19.78 -9.96 -4.46
C PHE A 364 -21.29 -9.78 -4.67
N PRO A 365 -22.14 -9.96 -3.62
CA PRO A 365 -23.58 -9.79 -3.72
C PRO A 365 -23.98 -8.32 -3.87
N ALA A 366 -24.99 -8.04 -4.71
CA ALA A 366 -25.53 -6.69 -4.91
C ALA A 366 -26.09 -6.07 -3.60
N GLU A 367 -26.63 -6.88 -2.68
CA GLU A 367 -27.13 -6.40 -1.38
C GLU A 367 -26.03 -5.80 -0.50
N SER A 368 -24.80 -6.30 -0.57
CA SER A 368 -23.65 -5.75 0.14
C SER A 368 -23.35 -4.31 -0.33
N LYS A 369 -23.43 -4.03 -1.64
CA LYS A 369 -23.24 -2.67 -2.19
C LYS A 369 -24.29 -1.69 -1.64
N LYS A 370 -25.56 -2.13 -1.52
CA LYS A 370 -26.65 -1.31 -0.98
C LYS A 370 -26.47 -0.97 0.49
N LYS A 371 -26.16 -1.97 1.33
CA LYS A 371 -25.91 -1.76 2.77
C LYS A 371 -24.69 -0.86 3.01
N MET A 372 -23.63 -1.06 2.24
CA MET A 372 -22.45 -0.18 2.30
C MET A 372 -22.78 1.26 1.97
N LYS A 373 -23.57 1.50 0.91
CA LYS A 373 -24.00 2.86 0.57
C LYS A 373 -24.73 3.54 1.74
N GLN A 374 -25.61 2.81 2.41
CA GLN A 374 -26.33 3.33 3.58
C GLN A 374 -25.38 3.69 4.74
N LEU A 375 -24.37 2.84 5.02
CA LEU A 375 -23.35 3.13 6.02
C LEU A 375 -22.58 4.42 5.66
N VAL A 376 -22.12 4.54 4.41
CA VAL A 376 -21.42 5.72 3.93
C VAL A 376 -22.28 6.99 4.10
N ASP A 377 -23.55 6.94 3.73
CA ASP A 377 -24.46 8.09 3.87
C ASP A 377 -24.66 8.47 5.35
N ASN A 378 -24.80 7.50 6.26
CA ASN A 378 -24.93 7.72 7.70
C ASN A 378 -23.67 8.37 8.30
N LEU A 379 -22.48 7.89 7.89
CA LEU A 379 -21.21 8.46 8.37
C LEU A 379 -20.97 9.86 7.82
N ARG A 380 -21.35 10.14 6.56
CA ARG A 380 -21.27 11.48 5.98
C ARG A 380 -22.12 12.48 6.77
N ILE A 381 -23.33 12.10 7.15
CA ILE A 381 -24.19 12.92 8.00
C ILE A 381 -23.52 13.17 9.37
N ALA A 382 -23.00 12.12 9.99
CA ALA A 382 -22.34 12.23 11.30
C ALA A 382 -21.10 13.13 11.26
N LEU A 383 -20.25 13.01 10.22
CA LEU A 383 -19.09 13.88 10.04
C LEU A 383 -19.52 15.33 9.81
N GLY A 384 -20.55 15.56 9.00
CA GLY A 384 -21.10 16.90 8.78
C GLY A 384 -21.59 17.59 10.06
N GLU A 385 -22.31 16.86 10.92
CA GLU A 385 -22.75 17.37 12.24
C GLU A 385 -21.56 17.64 13.17
N ARG A 386 -20.53 16.79 13.15
CA ARG A 386 -19.32 17.02 13.94
C ARG A 386 -18.58 18.26 13.47
N ILE A 387 -18.36 18.45 12.16
CA ILE A 387 -17.75 19.67 11.59
C ILE A 387 -18.54 20.90 12.04
N ALA A 388 -19.87 20.86 11.96
CA ALA A 388 -20.72 21.97 12.36
C ALA A 388 -20.56 22.32 13.87
N SER A 389 -20.32 21.32 14.72
CA SER A 389 -20.20 21.48 16.18
C SER A 389 -18.80 21.85 16.67
N LEU A 390 -17.74 21.78 15.84
CA LEU A 390 -16.38 22.10 16.26
C LEU A 390 -16.27 23.51 16.82
N THR A 391 -15.63 23.67 17.97
CA THR A 391 -15.48 24.97 18.65
C THR A 391 -14.24 25.73 18.20
N TRP A 392 -13.21 25.02 17.72
CA TRP A 392 -11.93 25.61 17.31
C TRP A 392 -11.93 26.13 15.87
N MET A 393 -12.90 25.70 15.02
CA MET A 393 -12.97 26.06 13.60
C MET A 393 -13.94 27.22 13.36
N SER A 394 -13.56 28.21 12.58
CA SER A 394 -14.40 29.35 12.21
C SER A 394 -15.60 28.96 11.31
N PRO A 395 -16.69 29.76 11.34
CA PRO A 395 -17.85 29.51 10.46
C PRO A 395 -17.51 29.44 8.98
N LYS A 396 -16.54 30.25 8.52
CA LYS A 396 -16.10 30.28 7.12
C LYS A 396 -15.49 28.93 6.71
N THR A 397 -14.55 28.42 7.49
CA THR A 397 -13.89 27.14 7.20
C THR A 397 -14.86 25.97 7.30
N LYS A 398 -15.80 25.99 8.27
CA LYS A 398 -16.87 24.98 8.37
C LYS A 398 -17.73 24.89 7.12
N VAL A 399 -18.13 26.03 6.54
CA VAL A 399 -18.91 26.03 5.29
C VAL A 399 -18.14 25.36 4.17
N ASN A 400 -16.88 25.69 3.97
CA ASN A 400 -16.04 25.08 2.94
C ASN A 400 -15.83 23.58 3.19
N ALA A 401 -15.60 23.18 4.45
CA ALA A 401 -15.47 21.77 4.83
C ALA A 401 -16.75 20.97 4.51
N LEU A 402 -17.93 21.53 4.81
CA LEU A 402 -19.21 20.89 4.48
C LEU A 402 -19.45 20.81 2.97
N VAL A 403 -19.06 21.82 2.20
CA VAL A 403 -19.11 21.77 0.72
C VAL A 403 -18.22 20.63 0.22
N LYS A 404 -16.99 20.52 0.71
CA LYS A 404 -16.06 19.45 0.34
C LYS A 404 -16.60 18.06 0.71
N LEU A 405 -17.10 17.89 1.93
CA LEU A 405 -17.69 16.61 2.38
C LEU A 405 -18.88 16.17 1.50
N ASN A 406 -19.76 17.13 1.14
CA ASN A 406 -20.94 16.83 0.34
C ASN A 406 -20.61 16.53 -1.13
N SER A 407 -19.44 16.94 -1.62
CA SER A 407 -18.97 16.67 -2.98
C SER A 407 -18.15 15.37 -3.13
N PHE A 408 -17.95 14.59 -2.05
CA PHE A 408 -17.23 13.32 -2.14
C PHE A 408 -17.87 12.39 -3.15
N THR A 409 -17.10 11.96 -4.14
CA THR A 409 -17.43 10.82 -4.98
C THR A 409 -17.26 9.53 -4.18
N VAL A 410 -18.24 8.63 -4.24
CA VAL A 410 -18.25 7.37 -3.48
C VAL A 410 -18.22 6.19 -4.44
N LYS A 411 -17.16 5.39 -4.35
CA LYS A 411 -16.95 4.18 -5.14
C LYS A 411 -17.07 2.95 -4.26
N ILE A 412 -17.98 2.01 -4.58
CA ILE A 412 -18.27 0.83 -3.76
C ILE A 412 -18.30 -0.42 -4.62
N GLY A 413 -17.51 -1.42 -4.24
CA GLY A 413 -17.49 -2.76 -4.80
C GLY A 413 -16.65 -2.90 -6.05
N TYR A 414 -17.08 -2.32 -7.16
CA TYR A 414 -16.41 -2.44 -8.46
C TYR A 414 -16.80 -1.28 -9.40
N PRO A 415 -15.95 -0.97 -10.44
CA PRO A 415 -16.22 0.10 -11.39
C PRO A 415 -17.36 -0.26 -12.34
N ASP A 416 -18.09 0.76 -12.81
CA ASP A 416 -19.15 0.57 -13.82
C ASP A 416 -18.55 0.35 -15.23
N LYS A 417 -17.33 0.84 -15.47
CA LYS A 417 -16.60 0.68 -16.73
C LYS A 417 -15.28 -0.03 -16.48
N TRP A 418 -15.10 -1.16 -17.12
CA TRP A 418 -13.89 -1.99 -17.01
C TRP A 418 -12.80 -1.53 -17.98
N ARG A 419 -11.55 -1.70 -17.54
CA ARG A 419 -10.38 -1.45 -18.38
C ARG A 419 -10.33 -2.45 -19.54
N ASP A 420 -10.03 -1.95 -20.75
CA ASP A 420 -9.84 -2.79 -21.93
C ASP A 420 -8.42 -3.36 -21.96
N TYR A 421 -8.33 -4.69 -22.01
CA TYR A 421 -7.10 -5.45 -22.15
C TYR A 421 -6.94 -6.09 -23.54
N SER A 422 -7.73 -5.71 -24.54
CA SER A 422 -7.71 -6.32 -25.89
C SER A 422 -6.35 -6.15 -26.59
N ALA A 423 -5.66 -5.04 -26.34
CA ALA A 423 -4.37 -4.71 -26.94
C ALA A 423 -3.19 -5.55 -26.41
N VAL A 424 -3.33 -6.23 -25.28
CA VAL A 424 -2.26 -7.06 -24.71
C VAL A 424 -2.52 -8.54 -24.98
N SER A 425 -1.46 -9.29 -25.27
CA SER A 425 -1.53 -10.74 -25.48
C SER A 425 -0.60 -11.47 -24.50
N VAL A 426 -1.02 -12.66 -24.07
CA VAL A 426 -0.18 -13.65 -23.41
C VAL A 426 0.09 -14.80 -24.38
N ASN A 427 1.38 -15.07 -24.65
CA ASN A 427 1.83 -16.10 -25.58
C ASN A 427 2.69 -17.15 -24.85
N PRO A 428 2.20 -18.38 -24.63
CA PRO A 428 2.95 -19.44 -23.95
C PRO A 428 4.26 -19.88 -24.63
N GLU A 429 4.43 -19.58 -25.92
CA GLU A 429 5.68 -19.87 -26.65
C GLU A 429 6.85 -18.97 -26.21
N LEU A 430 6.56 -17.77 -25.71
CA LEU A 430 7.55 -16.87 -25.14
C LEU A 430 7.85 -17.25 -23.69
N SER A 431 8.96 -16.77 -23.13
CA SER A 431 9.29 -16.97 -21.72
C SER A 431 8.28 -16.27 -20.79
N TYR A 432 8.26 -16.69 -19.53
CA TYR A 432 7.42 -16.03 -18.51
C TYR A 432 7.75 -14.56 -18.36
N TRP A 433 9.06 -14.23 -18.29
CA TRP A 433 9.51 -12.83 -18.21
C TRP A 433 9.06 -11.98 -19.40
N GLU A 434 9.18 -12.47 -20.63
CA GLU A 434 8.74 -11.72 -21.82
C GLU A 434 7.23 -11.40 -21.77
N ASN A 435 6.41 -12.33 -21.29
CA ASN A 435 4.98 -12.10 -21.11
C ASN A 435 4.70 -11.10 -19.99
N VAL A 436 5.37 -11.23 -18.83
CA VAL A 436 5.26 -10.27 -17.73
C VAL A 436 5.68 -8.87 -18.17
N LEU A 437 6.76 -8.76 -18.92
CA LEU A 437 7.24 -7.49 -19.47
C LEU A 437 6.25 -6.87 -20.45
N ALA A 438 5.60 -7.68 -21.30
CA ALA A 438 4.55 -7.19 -22.21
C ALA A 438 3.35 -6.60 -21.44
N LEU A 439 2.93 -7.24 -20.36
CA LEU A 439 1.87 -6.73 -19.49
C LEU A 439 2.28 -5.44 -18.77
N LYS A 440 3.49 -5.37 -18.23
CA LYS A 440 4.03 -4.16 -17.59
C LYS A 440 4.17 -2.99 -18.58
N LYS A 441 4.62 -3.26 -19.82
CA LYS A 441 4.69 -2.25 -20.89
C LYS A 441 3.30 -1.71 -21.24
N PHE A 442 2.31 -2.57 -21.29
CA PHE A 442 0.92 -2.15 -21.51
C PHE A 442 0.45 -1.18 -20.43
N ASP A 443 0.76 -1.45 -19.16
CA ASP A 443 0.43 -0.54 -18.05
C ASP A 443 1.17 0.79 -18.16
N ALA A 444 2.46 0.78 -18.46
CA ALA A 444 3.27 1.98 -18.65
C ALA A 444 2.76 2.82 -19.84
N GLN A 445 2.49 2.19 -20.98
CA GLN A 445 1.93 2.86 -22.15
C GLN A 445 0.57 3.49 -21.86
N PHE A 446 -0.29 2.79 -21.13
CA PHE A 446 -1.58 3.35 -20.71
C PHE A 446 -1.38 4.58 -19.81
N SER A 447 -0.49 4.51 -18.81
CA SER A 447 -0.19 5.65 -17.94
C SER A 447 0.30 6.87 -18.74
N TYR A 448 1.30 6.68 -19.61
CA TYR A 448 1.84 7.79 -20.41
C TYR A 448 0.84 8.33 -21.45
N SER A 449 -0.06 7.51 -21.98
CA SER A 449 -1.09 7.95 -22.93
C SER A 449 -2.12 8.91 -22.32
N GLN A 450 -2.18 9.00 -21.01
CA GLN A 450 -3.06 9.94 -20.30
C GLN A 450 -2.55 11.39 -20.34
N LEU A 451 -1.27 11.61 -20.67
CA LEU A 451 -0.72 12.97 -20.74
C LEU A 451 -1.49 13.81 -21.75
N GLY A 452 -1.93 14.99 -21.33
CA GLY A 452 -2.73 15.92 -22.14
C GLY A 452 -4.19 15.49 -22.32
N GLN A 453 -4.62 14.37 -21.73
CA GLN A 453 -6.04 14.00 -21.66
C GLN A 453 -6.67 14.55 -20.38
N PRO A 454 -7.99 14.80 -20.37
CA PRO A 454 -8.73 15.05 -19.13
C PRO A 454 -8.53 13.90 -18.13
N VAL A 455 -8.56 14.21 -16.84
CA VAL A 455 -8.53 13.20 -15.78
C VAL A 455 -9.82 12.37 -15.82
N ASP A 456 -9.68 11.06 -15.91
CA ASP A 456 -10.80 10.12 -15.83
C ASP A 456 -11.17 9.90 -14.36
N LYS A 457 -12.17 10.62 -13.86
CA LYS A 457 -12.66 10.54 -12.47
C LYS A 457 -13.43 9.24 -12.18
N ASP A 458 -13.82 8.47 -13.19
CA ASP A 458 -14.47 7.17 -13.01
C ASP A 458 -13.47 6.03 -12.77
N ARG A 459 -12.20 6.25 -13.08
CA ARG A 459 -11.12 5.28 -12.91
C ARG A 459 -10.88 4.96 -11.43
N TRP A 460 -10.73 3.67 -11.13
CA TRP A 460 -10.37 3.20 -9.80
C TRP A 460 -8.85 3.06 -9.62
N GLN A 461 -8.34 3.40 -8.44
CA GLN A 461 -6.91 3.21 -8.11
C GLN A 461 -6.62 1.80 -7.56
N MET A 462 -7.66 1.10 -7.09
CA MET A 462 -7.57 -0.28 -6.60
C MET A 462 -8.49 -1.19 -7.38
N THR A 463 -8.08 -2.45 -7.54
CA THR A 463 -8.94 -3.46 -8.18
C THR A 463 -10.03 -3.94 -7.22
N PRO A 464 -11.16 -4.46 -7.72
CA PRO A 464 -12.29 -4.91 -6.89
C PRO A 464 -11.94 -5.95 -5.83
N GLN A 465 -10.98 -6.85 -6.11
CA GLN A 465 -10.56 -7.90 -5.18
C GLN A 465 -9.53 -7.43 -4.14
N THR A 466 -9.15 -6.16 -4.15
CA THR A 466 -8.21 -5.58 -3.19
C THR A 466 -8.84 -5.48 -1.81
N VAL A 467 -8.16 -6.01 -0.80
CA VAL A 467 -8.54 -5.85 0.61
C VAL A 467 -7.91 -4.56 1.12
N ASN A 468 -8.52 -3.44 0.80
CA ASN A 468 -8.15 -2.11 1.26
C ASN A 468 -9.25 -1.11 0.88
N ALA A 469 -9.07 0.17 1.30
CA ALA A 469 -9.85 1.33 0.90
C ALA A 469 -8.91 2.50 0.61
N TYR A 470 -9.39 3.59 0.05
CA TYR A 470 -8.60 4.81 -0.12
C TYR A 470 -9.46 6.07 -0.24
N TYR A 471 -8.86 7.20 0.11
CA TYR A 471 -9.25 8.54 -0.30
C TYR A 471 -8.25 9.08 -1.33
N ASP A 472 -8.74 9.66 -2.43
CA ASP A 472 -7.92 10.37 -3.41
C ASP A 472 -8.25 11.88 -3.38
N PRO A 473 -7.30 12.74 -2.96
CA PRO A 473 -7.53 14.17 -2.87
C PRO A 473 -7.72 14.84 -4.24
N SER A 474 -7.10 14.31 -5.31
CA SER A 474 -7.16 14.90 -6.65
C SER A 474 -8.53 14.75 -7.34
N THR A 475 -9.30 13.75 -6.94
CA THR A 475 -10.67 13.51 -7.41
C THR A 475 -11.73 13.71 -6.33
N ASN A 476 -11.29 13.99 -5.09
CA ASN A 476 -12.13 14.11 -3.90
C ASN A 476 -13.07 12.91 -3.74
N GLU A 477 -12.49 11.71 -3.77
CA GLU A 477 -13.22 10.44 -3.75
C GLU A 477 -12.81 9.51 -2.63
N ILE A 478 -13.77 8.71 -2.16
CA ILE A 478 -13.54 7.57 -1.27
C ILE A 478 -13.94 6.28 -1.99
N CYS A 479 -13.11 5.24 -1.85
CA CYS A 479 -13.31 3.98 -2.54
C CYS A 479 -13.21 2.77 -1.61
N PHE A 480 -14.18 1.86 -1.72
CA PHE A 480 -14.27 0.62 -0.95
C PHE A 480 -14.43 -0.55 -1.91
N PRO A 481 -13.35 -1.19 -2.35
CA PRO A 481 -13.38 -2.38 -3.21
C PRO A 481 -14.16 -3.54 -2.58
N ALA A 482 -14.69 -4.45 -3.40
CA ALA A 482 -15.43 -5.62 -2.93
C ALA A 482 -14.62 -6.49 -1.97
N GLY A 483 -13.29 -6.54 -2.13
CA GLY A 483 -12.39 -7.35 -1.33
C GLY A 483 -12.39 -7.01 0.17
N ILE A 484 -12.62 -5.75 0.57
CA ILE A 484 -12.71 -5.36 1.98
C ILE A 484 -14.10 -5.58 2.58
N LEU A 485 -15.14 -5.74 1.74
CA LEU A 485 -16.54 -5.84 2.15
C LEU A 485 -16.94 -7.26 2.55
N GLN A 486 -16.17 -7.85 3.45
CA GLN A 486 -16.35 -9.21 3.98
C GLN A 486 -15.93 -9.28 5.46
N ARG A 487 -16.30 -10.39 6.11
CA ARG A 487 -15.90 -10.64 7.51
C ARG A 487 -14.37 -10.63 7.68
N PRO A 488 -13.84 -10.08 8.78
CA PRO A 488 -14.56 -9.54 9.96
C PRO A 488 -14.90 -8.04 9.84
N TYR A 489 -14.64 -7.37 8.72
CA TYR A 489 -14.84 -5.93 8.56
C TYR A 489 -16.29 -5.57 8.25
N PHE A 490 -16.93 -6.33 7.38
CA PHE A 490 -18.33 -6.13 7.01
C PHE A 490 -19.07 -7.47 6.99
N ASP A 491 -20.18 -7.54 7.68
CA ASP A 491 -21.11 -8.66 7.66
C ASP A 491 -22.55 -8.13 7.59
N PRO A 492 -23.27 -8.37 6.48
CA PRO A 492 -24.65 -7.91 6.36
C PRO A 492 -25.58 -8.47 7.44
N ASP A 493 -25.19 -9.55 8.13
CA ASP A 493 -25.98 -10.21 9.16
C ASP A 493 -25.50 -9.90 10.59
N ALA A 494 -24.36 -9.17 10.75
CA ALA A 494 -23.91 -8.73 12.05
C ALA A 494 -24.74 -7.53 12.57
N ASP A 495 -24.66 -7.31 13.87
CA ASP A 495 -25.28 -6.16 14.51
C ASP A 495 -24.58 -4.83 14.14
N ASP A 496 -25.28 -3.71 14.37
CA ASP A 496 -24.77 -2.37 14.02
C ASP A 496 -23.47 -2.06 14.76
N ALA A 497 -23.35 -2.40 16.04
CA ALA A 497 -22.14 -2.13 16.84
C ALA A 497 -20.90 -2.74 16.15
N CYS A 498 -21.02 -3.95 15.62
CA CYS A 498 -19.91 -4.63 14.94
C CYS A 498 -19.59 -4.02 13.58
N ASN A 499 -20.59 -3.73 12.76
CA ASN A 499 -20.36 -3.11 11.45
C ASN A 499 -19.85 -1.68 11.56
N TYR A 500 -20.41 -0.86 12.47
CA TYR A 500 -19.93 0.50 12.69
C TYR A 500 -18.54 0.52 13.36
N GLY A 501 -18.25 -0.41 14.28
CA GLY A 501 -16.93 -0.52 14.91
C GLY A 501 -15.83 -1.02 13.98
N ALA A 502 -16.17 -1.76 12.94
CA ALA A 502 -15.23 -2.28 11.94
C ALA A 502 -15.25 -1.43 10.65
N ILE A 503 -16.04 -1.82 9.64
CA ILE A 503 -16.07 -1.12 8.34
C ILE A 503 -16.52 0.34 8.49
N GLY A 504 -17.38 0.66 9.46
CA GLY A 504 -17.78 2.04 9.73
C GLY A 504 -16.62 2.93 10.11
N VAL A 505 -15.70 2.44 10.96
CA VAL A 505 -14.48 3.20 11.30
C VAL A 505 -13.58 3.35 10.07
N VAL A 506 -13.45 2.34 9.20
CA VAL A 506 -12.70 2.45 7.94
C VAL A 506 -13.34 3.50 7.02
N ILE A 507 -14.66 3.52 6.87
CA ILE A 507 -15.36 4.55 6.07
C ILE A 507 -15.09 5.95 6.63
N GLY A 508 -15.22 6.11 7.96
CA GLY A 508 -14.94 7.39 8.63
C GLY A 508 -13.46 7.81 8.49
N HIS A 509 -12.54 6.86 8.52
CA HIS A 509 -11.11 7.06 8.28
C HIS A 509 -10.86 7.63 6.87
N GLU A 510 -11.40 7.00 5.81
CA GLU A 510 -11.26 7.51 4.45
C GLU A 510 -11.90 8.89 4.27
N MET A 511 -13.06 9.13 4.86
CA MET A 511 -13.68 10.46 4.84
C MET A 511 -12.80 11.50 5.54
N THR A 512 -12.16 11.13 6.66
CA THR A 512 -11.30 12.04 7.44
C THR A 512 -10.01 12.38 6.70
N HIS A 513 -9.51 11.51 5.83
CA HIS A 513 -8.38 11.84 4.94
C HIS A 513 -8.64 13.06 4.06
N GLY A 514 -9.89 13.38 3.74
CA GLY A 514 -10.24 14.64 3.08
C GLY A 514 -9.88 15.89 3.92
N PHE A 515 -9.64 15.72 5.21
CA PHE A 515 -9.46 16.78 6.21
C PHE A 515 -8.24 16.53 7.12
N ASP A 516 -7.38 15.57 6.81
CA ASP A 516 -6.12 15.35 7.50
C ASP A 516 -5.09 16.45 7.17
N ASP A 517 -3.85 16.32 7.63
CA ASP A 517 -2.79 17.31 7.42
C ASP A 517 -2.43 17.54 5.95
N GLN A 518 -2.74 16.58 5.07
CA GLN A 518 -2.53 16.67 3.61
C GLN A 518 -3.85 16.96 2.87
N GLY A 519 -4.89 16.18 3.12
CA GLY A 519 -6.17 16.32 2.43
C GLY A 519 -6.81 17.68 2.61
N ARG A 520 -6.62 18.33 3.78
CA ARG A 520 -7.09 19.69 4.04
C ARG A 520 -6.58 20.74 3.05
N ASN A 521 -5.48 20.47 2.35
CA ASN A 521 -4.88 21.38 1.38
C ASN A 521 -5.54 21.31 -0.01
N PHE A 522 -6.53 20.42 -0.19
CA PHE A 522 -7.28 20.27 -1.44
C PHE A 522 -8.71 20.73 -1.28
N ASP A 523 -9.23 21.44 -2.28
CA ASP A 523 -10.62 21.89 -2.32
C ASP A 523 -11.59 20.76 -2.74
N GLN A 524 -12.88 21.09 -2.86
CA GLN A 524 -13.93 20.16 -3.27
C GLN A 524 -13.80 19.64 -4.71
N ASN A 525 -12.98 20.28 -5.55
CA ASN A 525 -12.74 19.90 -6.93
C ASN A 525 -11.47 19.05 -7.09
N GLY A 526 -10.69 18.90 -6.00
CA GLY A 526 -9.41 18.18 -6.00
C GLY A 526 -8.20 19.06 -6.33
N ASN A 527 -8.34 20.38 -6.30
CA ASN A 527 -7.24 21.32 -6.51
C ASN A 527 -6.55 21.64 -5.20
N MET A 528 -5.22 21.66 -5.21
CA MET A 528 -4.40 22.10 -4.08
C MET A 528 -4.53 23.62 -3.93
N VAL A 529 -5.42 24.04 -3.01
CA VAL A 529 -5.78 25.44 -2.73
C VAL A 529 -5.92 25.61 -1.22
N ASP A 530 -5.31 26.63 -0.67
CA ASP A 530 -5.53 27.03 0.72
C ASP A 530 -6.91 27.69 0.86
N TRP A 531 -7.86 26.97 1.47
CA TRP A 531 -9.24 27.43 1.69
C TRP A 531 -9.57 27.66 3.17
N TRP A 532 -8.57 27.49 4.03
CA TRP A 532 -8.67 27.68 5.47
C TRP A 532 -8.43 29.16 5.84
N THR A 533 -8.87 29.56 7.05
CA THR A 533 -8.33 30.79 7.63
C THR A 533 -6.97 30.50 8.26
N GLU A 534 -6.14 31.51 8.39
CA GLU A 534 -4.81 31.34 9.00
C GLU A 534 -4.90 30.88 10.47
N GLU A 535 -5.89 31.38 11.20
CA GLU A 535 -6.17 31.02 12.59
C GLU A 535 -6.60 29.54 12.69
N ASP A 536 -7.52 29.09 11.85
CA ASP A 536 -7.98 27.70 11.82
C ASP A 536 -6.83 26.74 11.46
N ALA A 537 -5.99 27.13 10.50
CA ALA A 537 -4.82 26.34 10.12
C ALA A 537 -3.81 26.20 11.27
N LYS A 538 -3.59 27.27 12.04
CA LYS A 538 -2.70 27.25 13.23
C LYS A 538 -3.26 26.37 14.36
N GLU A 539 -4.58 26.46 14.63
CA GLU A 539 -5.19 25.65 15.67
C GLU A 539 -5.23 24.17 15.27
N PHE A 540 -5.53 23.88 14.01
CA PHE A 540 -5.39 22.51 13.47
C PHE A 540 -3.98 21.95 13.67
N GLN A 541 -2.94 22.72 13.30
CA GLN A 541 -1.55 22.29 13.42
C GLN A 541 -1.17 22.00 14.87
N LYS A 542 -1.59 22.86 15.81
CA LYS A 542 -1.34 22.66 17.24
C LYS A 542 -1.99 21.36 17.76
N LEU A 543 -3.22 21.05 17.32
CA LEU A 543 -3.90 19.80 17.69
C LEU A 543 -3.22 18.60 17.04
N ALA A 544 -2.81 18.71 15.77
CA ALA A 544 -2.07 17.67 15.04
C ALA A 544 -0.72 17.38 15.70
N ASP A 545 0.05 18.40 16.05
CA ASP A 545 1.34 18.25 16.73
C ASP A 545 1.19 17.54 18.08
N LYS A 546 0.15 17.92 18.86
CA LYS A 546 -0.17 17.25 20.13
C LYS A 546 -0.50 15.79 19.93
N LEU A 547 -1.26 15.45 18.88
CA LEU A 547 -1.57 14.08 18.51
C LEU A 547 -0.31 13.30 18.10
N GLY A 548 0.52 13.88 17.21
CA GLY A 548 1.78 13.28 16.78
C GLY A 548 2.73 12.98 17.93
N ALA A 549 2.83 13.90 18.90
CA ALA A 549 3.63 13.69 20.11
C ALA A 549 3.15 12.48 20.93
N GLN A 550 1.83 12.24 21.00
CA GLN A 550 1.27 11.07 21.70
C GLN A 550 1.70 9.75 21.05
N TYR A 551 1.73 9.69 19.72
CA TYR A 551 2.22 8.50 19.00
C TYR A 551 3.74 8.36 19.09
N SER A 552 4.48 9.45 18.97
CA SER A 552 5.95 9.44 19.09
C SER A 552 6.46 9.01 20.47
N ALA A 553 5.62 9.12 21.51
CA ALA A 553 5.95 8.63 22.84
C ALA A 553 5.92 7.10 22.98
N GLU A 554 5.26 6.40 22.04
CA GLU A 554 5.12 4.94 22.08
C GLU A 554 6.42 4.24 21.60
N ILE A 555 6.92 3.30 22.40
CA ILE A 555 8.04 2.43 22.04
C ILE A 555 7.48 1.25 21.24
N VAL A 556 8.02 1.00 20.06
CA VAL A 556 7.54 -0.04 19.12
C VAL A 556 8.42 -1.29 19.08
N ALA A 557 9.73 -1.14 19.28
CA ALA A 557 10.67 -2.25 19.38
C ALA A 557 11.95 -1.79 20.08
N ASP A 558 12.47 -2.56 21.02
CA ASP A 558 13.62 -2.21 21.86
C ASP A 558 13.52 -0.76 22.40
N ASP A 559 14.39 0.14 21.95
CA ASP A 559 14.42 1.57 22.23
C ASP A 559 13.92 2.44 21.06
N VAL A 560 13.34 1.82 20.01
CA VAL A 560 12.83 2.53 18.84
C VAL A 560 11.42 3.04 19.13
N HIS A 561 11.24 4.34 18.96
CA HIS A 561 9.95 5.01 19.07
C HIS A 561 9.18 4.99 17.74
N ALA A 562 7.86 5.06 17.83
CA ALA A 562 7.02 5.32 16.67
C ALA A 562 7.32 6.71 16.08
N ASN A 563 7.10 6.88 14.78
CA ASN A 563 7.27 8.17 14.11
C ASN A 563 5.90 8.84 13.92
N GLY A 564 5.43 9.55 14.97
CA GLY A 564 4.12 10.20 14.96
C GLY A 564 4.00 11.35 13.98
N THR A 565 5.12 11.97 13.56
CA THR A 565 5.14 12.99 12.50
C THR A 565 4.91 12.36 11.13
N PHE A 566 5.61 11.28 10.83
CA PHE A 566 5.44 10.55 9.57
C PHE A 566 4.04 9.93 9.45
N THR A 567 3.50 9.42 10.56
CA THR A 567 2.18 8.76 10.58
C THR A 567 1.02 9.73 10.86
N MET A 568 1.24 11.04 10.83
CA MET A 568 0.28 12.08 11.25
C MET A 568 -1.08 11.96 10.56
N GLY A 569 -1.12 11.90 9.23
CA GLY A 569 -2.38 11.84 8.47
C GLY A 569 -3.19 10.61 8.82
N GLU A 570 -2.54 9.45 8.90
CA GLU A 570 -3.18 8.19 9.28
C GLU A 570 -3.72 8.24 10.72
N ASN A 571 -2.98 8.84 11.64
CA ASN A 571 -3.42 8.99 13.01
C ASN A 571 -4.62 9.95 13.13
N ILE A 572 -4.64 11.05 12.37
CA ILE A 572 -5.78 11.97 12.31
C ILE A 572 -7.00 11.26 11.72
N ALA A 573 -6.80 10.48 10.64
CA ALA A 573 -7.86 9.72 9.99
C ALA A 573 -8.47 8.66 10.92
N ASP A 574 -7.63 7.93 11.68
CA ASP A 574 -8.11 6.98 12.70
C ASP A 574 -8.96 7.65 13.79
N HIS A 575 -8.47 8.75 14.36
CA HIS A 575 -9.19 9.48 15.41
C HIS A 575 -10.51 10.04 14.92
N GLY A 576 -10.53 10.65 13.71
CA GLY A 576 -11.74 11.16 13.10
C GLY A 576 -12.71 10.04 12.76
N GLY A 577 -12.22 8.99 12.09
CA GLY A 577 -13.01 7.83 11.69
C GLY A 577 -13.70 7.16 12.86
N LEU A 578 -12.97 6.94 13.95
CA LEU A 578 -13.50 6.31 15.17
C LEU A 578 -14.61 7.15 15.81
N ARG A 579 -14.42 8.47 15.93
CA ARG A 579 -15.43 9.41 16.49
C ARG A 579 -16.67 9.50 15.60
N VAL A 580 -16.48 9.59 14.29
CA VAL A 580 -17.57 9.70 13.31
C VAL A 580 -18.39 8.41 13.28
N ALA A 581 -17.73 7.25 13.26
CA ALA A 581 -18.40 5.95 13.26
C ALA A 581 -19.19 5.74 14.57
N TYR A 582 -18.63 6.10 15.73
CA TYR A 582 -19.33 6.02 17.00
C TYR A 582 -20.55 6.97 17.03
N ALA A 583 -20.42 8.21 16.56
CA ALA A 583 -21.52 9.16 16.48
C ALA A 583 -22.65 8.66 15.55
N ALA A 584 -22.31 8.05 14.42
CA ALA A 584 -23.29 7.44 13.53
C ALA A 584 -23.95 6.20 14.16
N PHE A 585 -23.17 5.34 14.82
CA PHE A 585 -23.67 4.18 15.56
C PHE A 585 -24.69 4.57 16.63
N LYS A 586 -24.42 5.61 17.41
CA LYS A 586 -25.35 6.09 18.48
C LYS A 586 -26.70 6.58 17.95
N LYS A 587 -26.87 6.75 16.64
CA LYS A 587 -28.16 7.07 16.00
C LYS A 587 -28.99 5.82 15.66
N THR A 588 -28.37 4.64 15.62
CA THR A 588 -29.10 3.38 15.36
C THR A 588 -29.94 2.98 16.58
N GLU A 589 -30.89 2.08 16.37
CA GLU A 589 -31.73 1.56 17.46
C GLU A 589 -30.87 0.79 18.50
N GLN A 590 -29.89 0.00 18.05
CA GLN A 590 -28.95 -0.68 18.94
C GLN A 590 -28.08 0.32 19.72
N GLY A 591 -27.56 1.35 19.05
CA GLY A 591 -26.69 2.37 19.67
C GLY A 591 -27.41 3.21 20.74
N LYS A 592 -28.73 3.41 20.61
CA LYS A 592 -29.56 4.07 21.62
C LYS A 592 -29.93 3.14 22.78
N GLY A 593 -29.89 1.83 22.57
CA GLY A 593 -30.27 0.81 23.52
C GLY A 593 -29.16 0.41 24.50
N ASN A 594 -29.50 -0.48 25.42
CA ASN A 594 -28.58 -1.05 26.43
C ASN A 594 -28.64 -2.58 26.44
N THR A 595 -29.25 -3.21 25.44
CA THR A 595 -29.41 -4.67 25.38
C THR A 595 -28.05 -5.34 25.28
N LEU A 596 -27.76 -6.22 26.22
CA LEU A 596 -26.54 -7.01 26.18
C LEU A 596 -26.63 -8.10 25.07
N ILE A 597 -25.60 -8.22 24.28
CA ILE A 597 -25.37 -9.34 23.35
C ILE A 597 -24.03 -9.97 23.76
N ASP A 598 -24.02 -11.29 23.99
CA ASP A 598 -22.85 -12.04 24.47
C ASP A 598 -22.23 -11.47 25.76
N GLY A 599 -23.04 -10.81 26.59
CA GLY A 599 -22.61 -10.21 27.85
C GLY A 599 -21.94 -8.83 27.74
N PHE A 600 -21.93 -8.24 26.55
CA PHE A 600 -21.38 -6.91 26.26
C PHE A 600 -22.47 -5.91 25.94
N THR A 601 -22.30 -4.66 26.40
CA THR A 601 -23.13 -3.53 25.96
C THR A 601 -22.90 -3.20 24.50
N PRO A 602 -23.82 -2.49 23.84
CA PRO A 602 -23.61 -2.03 22.46
C PRO A 602 -22.30 -1.24 22.28
N ASP A 603 -21.96 -0.36 23.22
CA ASP A 603 -20.73 0.45 23.17
C ASP A 603 -19.47 -0.44 23.34
N GLN A 604 -19.50 -1.42 24.24
CA GLN A 604 -18.41 -2.37 24.39
C GLN A 604 -18.20 -3.19 23.10
N ARG A 605 -19.27 -3.65 22.47
CA ARG A 605 -19.19 -4.38 21.20
C ARG A 605 -18.59 -3.54 20.09
N PHE A 606 -18.92 -2.26 19.99
CA PHE A 606 -18.34 -1.32 19.04
C PHE A 606 -16.81 -1.25 19.21
N TYR A 607 -16.32 -1.01 20.42
CA TYR A 607 -14.87 -0.88 20.66
C TYR A 607 -14.11 -2.20 20.53
N LEU A 608 -14.73 -3.33 20.92
CA LEU A 608 -14.14 -4.66 20.69
C LEU A 608 -14.01 -4.98 19.21
N SER A 609 -15.03 -4.65 18.42
CA SER A 609 -14.97 -4.81 16.97
C SER A 609 -13.89 -3.93 16.36
N TYR A 610 -13.78 -2.66 16.79
CA TYR A 610 -12.71 -1.76 16.36
C TYR A 610 -11.31 -2.33 16.66
N ALA A 611 -11.07 -2.80 17.86
CA ALA A 611 -9.76 -3.36 18.20
C ALA A 611 -9.45 -4.61 17.35
N ASN A 612 -10.44 -5.48 17.16
CA ASN A 612 -10.25 -6.74 16.44
C ASN A 612 -9.82 -6.56 14.97
N VAL A 613 -10.22 -5.46 14.29
CA VAL A 613 -9.76 -5.20 12.93
C VAL A 613 -8.24 -4.96 12.85
N TRP A 614 -7.60 -4.60 13.94
CA TRP A 614 -6.15 -4.37 14.02
C TRP A 614 -5.35 -5.51 14.64
N ALA A 615 -6.00 -6.62 15.04
CA ALA A 615 -5.33 -7.77 15.61
C ALA A 615 -4.27 -8.32 14.64
N ALA A 616 -3.02 -8.45 15.11
CA ALA A 616 -1.92 -8.96 14.28
C ALA A 616 -0.73 -9.44 15.12
N ASN A 617 -0.05 -10.46 14.62
CA ASN A 617 1.30 -10.82 14.99
C ASN A 617 2.29 -10.30 13.93
N ILE A 618 3.47 -9.83 14.35
CA ILE A 618 4.44 -9.15 13.49
C ILE A 618 5.88 -9.42 13.93
N THR A 619 6.81 -9.57 12.97
CA THR A 619 8.24 -9.72 13.27
C THR A 619 8.86 -8.39 13.70
N LYS A 620 9.96 -8.45 14.46
CA LYS A 620 10.71 -7.27 14.85
C LYS A 620 11.25 -6.51 13.62
N GLU A 621 11.79 -7.22 12.65
CA GLU A 621 12.30 -6.64 11.41
C GLU A 621 11.20 -5.87 10.65
N GLU A 622 10.00 -6.42 10.60
CA GLU A 622 8.86 -5.74 9.96
C GLU A 622 8.39 -4.51 10.76
N ILE A 623 8.44 -4.53 12.09
CA ILE A 623 8.18 -3.34 12.91
C ILE A 623 9.19 -2.23 12.54
N LEU A 624 10.48 -2.54 12.54
CA LEU A 624 11.54 -1.59 12.19
C LEU A 624 11.41 -1.06 10.77
N ARG A 625 11.09 -1.95 9.81
CA ARG A 625 10.83 -1.55 8.42
C ARG A 625 9.64 -0.59 8.32
N ARG A 626 8.51 -0.93 8.93
CA ARG A 626 7.31 -0.10 8.88
C ARG A 626 7.54 1.27 9.49
N THR A 627 8.26 1.37 10.58
CA THR A 627 8.61 2.67 11.21
C THR A 627 9.35 3.61 10.25
N LYS A 628 10.11 3.06 9.29
CA LYS A 628 10.85 3.84 8.28
C LYS A 628 10.02 4.18 7.03
N VAL A 629 9.14 3.26 6.56
CA VAL A 629 8.58 3.35 5.20
C VAL A 629 7.05 3.31 5.12
N ASP A 630 6.34 2.99 6.20
CA ASP A 630 4.89 2.85 6.22
C ASP A 630 4.26 4.03 6.98
N PRO A 631 3.37 4.82 6.34
CA PRO A 631 2.73 5.97 7.00
C PRO A 631 1.73 5.57 8.09
N HIS A 632 1.40 4.26 8.22
CA HIS A 632 0.48 3.77 9.23
C HIS A 632 1.18 3.40 10.54
N SER A 633 0.61 3.81 11.65
CA SER A 633 1.01 3.34 12.98
C SER A 633 0.75 1.82 13.12
N LEU A 634 1.47 1.16 14.03
CA LEU A 634 1.23 -0.25 14.35
C LEU A 634 -0.17 -0.45 14.94
N GLY A 635 -0.78 -1.60 14.70
CA GLY A 635 -2.15 -1.91 15.16
C GLY A 635 -2.39 -1.63 16.64
N LYS A 636 -1.43 -1.99 17.51
CA LYS A 636 -1.50 -1.66 18.94
C LYS A 636 -1.63 -0.15 19.19
N ASN A 637 -0.86 0.67 18.46
CA ASN A 637 -0.88 2.12 18.65
C ASN A 637 -2.14 2.73 18.05
N ARG A 638 -2.62 2.24 16.90
CA ARG A 638 -3.90 2.64 16.29
C ARG A 638 -5.06 2.43 17.27
N VAL A 639 -5.05 1.35 18.04
CA VAL A 639 -6.07 1.05 19.06
C VAL A 639 -5.82 1.86 20.33
N ASN A 640 -4.70 1.64 21.00
CA ASN A 640 -4.51 2.16 22.37
C ASN A 640 -4.38 3.68 22.43
N VAL A 641 -3.60 4.29 21.49
CA VAL A 641 -3.41 5.75 21.51
C VAL A 641 -4.69 6.47 21.11
N ALA A 642 -5.44 5.95 20.13
CA ALA A 642 -6.72 6.53 19.74
C ALA A 642 -7.73 6.48 20.89
N LEU A 643 -7.90 5.32 21.52
CA LEU A 643 -8.88 5.12 22.59
C LEU A 643 -8.57 5.92 23.87
N ARG A 644 -7.29 6.18 24.18
CA ARG A 644 -6.90 7.08 25.30
C ARG A 644 -7.40 8.52 25.13
N ASN A 645 -7.91 8.90 23.97
CA ASN A 645 -8.49 10.23 23.69
C ASN A 645 -10.03 10.25 23.71
N LEU A 646 -10.71 9.15 24.10
CA LEU A 646 -12.16 9.00 23.99
C LEU A 646 -12.82 8.77 25.35
N GLU A 647 -13.57 9.74 25.83
CA GLU A 647 -14.36 9.61 27.07
C GLU A 647 -15.39 8.49 26.96
N THR A 648 -16.05 8.36 25.81
CA THR A 648 -17.04 7.30 25.54
C THR A 648 -16.46 5.89 25.65
N PHE A 649 -15.17 5.71 25.37
CA PHE A 649 -14.45 4.47 25.65
C PHE A 649 -14.25 4.27 27.15
N PHE A 650 -13.91 5.35 27.88
CA PHE A 650 -13.74 5.27 29.33
C PHE A 650 -15.03 4.84 30.00
N ASP A 651 -16.15 5.43 29.59
CA ASP A 651 -17.48 5.09 30.14
C ASP A 651 -17.85 3.63 29.82
N ALA A 652 -17.59 3.15 28.61
CA ALA A 652 -17.92 1.80 28.19
C ALA A 652 -17.20 0.72 29.02
N PHE A 653 -15.93 0.97 29.40
CA PHE A 653 -15.09 -0.01 30.10
C PHE A 653 -14.71 0.38 31.53
N GLY A 654 -15.23 1.48 32.05
CA GLY A 654 -14.95 1.94 33.43
C GLY A 654 -13.50 2.39 33.64
N ILE A 655 -12.87 2.98 32.61
CA ILE A 655 -11.50 3.49 32.66
C ILE A 655 -11.43 4.73 33.52
N LYS A 656 -10.47 4.79 34.44
CA LYS A 656 -10.37 5.85 35.45
C LYS A 656 -8.92 6.27 35.68
N ALA A 657 -8.74 7.40 36.34
CA ALA A 657 -7.41 7.89 36.72
C ALA A 657 -6.63 6.80 37.48
N GLY A 658 -5.39 6.58 37.02
CA GLY A 658 -4.51 5.51 37.48
C GLY A 658 -4.42 4.31 36.52
N ASP A 659 -5.37 4.13 35.61
CA ASP A 659 -5.29 3.12 34.55
C ASP A 659 -4.32 3.57 33.45
N ALA A 660 -3.58 2.65 32.86
CA ALA A 660 -2.63 2.96 31.76
C ALA A 660 -3.35 3.46 30.49
N MET A 661 -4.62 3.09 30.32
CA MET A 661 -5.47 3.56 29.20
C MET A 661 -6.16 4.89 29.49
N PHE A 662 -6.02 5.45 30.72
CA PHE A 662 -6.58 6.75 31.04
C PHE A 662 -5.69 7.88 30.53
N ARG A 663 -6.30 8.96 30.04
CA ARG A 663 -5.66 10.23 29.73
C ARG A 663 -6.52 11.37 30.26
N ALA A 664 -5.90 12.30 30.98
CA ALA A 664 -6.60 13.47 31.52
C ALA A 664 -7.23 14.32 30.40
N GLU A 665 -8.31 15.01 30.70
CA GLU A 665 -9.09 15.74 29.67
C GLU A 665 -8.25 16.79 28.95
N GLU A 666 -7.42 17.53 29.68
CA GLU A 666 -6.50 18.54 29.14
C GLU A 666 -5.45 17.97 28.19
N ASP A 667 -5.14 16.67 28.30
CA ASP A 667 -4.16 15.98 27.45
C ASP A 667 -4.79 15.27 26.26
N ARG A 668 -6.12 15.12 26.24
CA ARG A 668 -6.82 14.50 25.11
C ARG A 668 -6.80 15.40 23.87
N VAL A 669 -6.88 14.79 22.72
CA VAL A 669 -6.96 15.48 21.43
C VAL A 669 -8.26 15.12 20.73
N SER A 670 -8.95 16.13 20.22
CA SER A 670 -10.11 15.99 19.34
C SER A 670 -9.98 16.99 18.21
N ILE A 671 -9.66 16.50 17.01
CA ILE A 671 -9.60 17.32 15.80
C ILE A 671 -10.98 17.29 15.13
N TRP A 672 -11.43 16.10 14.76
CA TRP A 672 -12.72 15.85 14.09
C TRP A 672 -13.73 15.15 14.97
#